data_f862ec53beb6f52b898cd3fe7fd49a23
#
_entry.id   f862ec53beb6f52b898cd3fe7fd49a23
#
_cell.length_a   1.000
_cell.length_b   1.000
_cell.length_c   1.000
_cell.angle_alpha   90.00
_cell.angle_beta   90.00
_cell.angle_gamma   90.00
#
_symmetry.space_group_name_H-M   'P 1'
#
loop_
_entity.id
_entity.type
_entity.pdbx_description
1 polymer ?
#
loop_
_entity_poly.entity_id
_entity_poly.type
_entity_poly.pdbx_seq_one_letter_code
_entity_poly.pdbx_strand_id
1 'polypeptide(L)'
;NQTRIPDGILYINGLPLVVFEFKSAVREQEASIGDAWKQLCKRYRRDIPQLFIYNALCIISDGVNNRMGNLFAPYEYFYSWRKVTGNENREQDGIPSLHSMIQGLFHPVRLLDVIKNFICFPDKAKHEVKICCRYPQYYAARKLYYSIKQARKPFGSGKGGTYFGATGCGKSYTMQFLTRLLMKSVEFASPTIVLITDRTDLDDQLSAQMCNAKNYIGDDTIVPVTSREDLRNQLAGRNSGGVFLTTIHKFTEDTELLSERNNIICISDEAHRSQVNLDQKVIVDKESGKVRKTYGFAKYLHDSLPNATYVGFTGTPIDATLDVFGEVIDSYTMTESVQDEITVRIVYEGRAAKVILDSSKLEEVEKYYEECANAGTNEWQIDESKKATATMNAVLGDEDRLKALAEDFAKHYEKRVAEGSTVKGKAMFVCASREIAWDFYRQLKAIRPAWFEVKQAPDGVVLTEQEQKELPPSEMVKMVMTRGKDDDEALYDLLGTKEYRKELDKQFKNAKSNFKIAIVVDMWLTGFDVPELDTIYIDKPLQKHNLIQTISRVNRKLEGKSKGLVVDYIGIKSQMNQALAMYSRIDATNFEDIQQSVIEVKNHLDLLGQVFYEFDSRDYFSGEPQAQLSCLNRAAEFVLRTQKVERRFMGLVKRMKAAYDVCCGSEALSQTERDYIHYYLAVRSIVFKLTKGDAPDVTQMNARVREMIAEALKADGVEEIYFLGDKKAESIDIFDEDYLARINKIKLPATKIQLLQKLLEKAISDFKKVNQLQGINFTRRFQAIIDRYNERREDDVLNGEEFDTFSQEMTDIIYDIKTEMGTWADLGIDIEEKAFFDILAHMRDKYQFTYDDEKMLSLAKEMKSV
;
A
#
# COMPACT_ATOMS: atom_id res chain seq x y z
N ASN A 1 -30.17 -44.08 -4.84
CA ASN A 1 -31.11 -43.13 -4.23
C ASN A 1 -31.14 -43.41 -2.72
N GLN A 2 -30.55 -42.57 -1.92
CA GLN A 2 -30.63 -42.58 -0.48
C GLN A 2 -31.49 -41.40 -0.02
N THR A 3 -32.35 -41.61 0.95
CA THR A 3 -33.12 -40.51 1.55
C THR A 3 -32.18 -39.62 2.36
N ARG A 4 -32.24 -38.32 2.14
CA ARG A 4 -31.50 -37.28 2.87
C ARG A 4 -32.47 -36.18 3.29
N ILE A 5 -32.22 -35.61 4.46
CA ILE A 5 -33.05 -34.57 5.04
C ILE A 5 -32.11 -33.38 5.29
N PRO A 6 -32.10 -32.31 4.42
CA PRO A 6 -31.43 -31.08 4.72
C PRO A 6 -32.07 -30.33 5.89
N ASP A 7 -31.28 -29.64 6.69
CA ASP A 7 -31.79 -28.93 7.88
C ASP A 7 -32.70 -27.74 7.51
N GLY A 8 -32.43 -27.09 6.36
CA GLY A 8 -33.27 -26.02 5.83
C GLY A 8 -33.17 -25.85 4.34
N ILE A 9 -34.29 -25.47 3.71
CA ILE A 9 -34.33 -25.14 2.28
C ILE A 9 -35.17 -23.89 2.09
N LEU A 10 -34.62 -22.88 1.41
CA LEU A 10 -35.36 -21.69 1.01
C LEU A 10 -35.90 -21.88 -0.41
N TYR A 11 -37.21 -21.85 -0.53
CA TYR A 11 -37.92 -21.88 -1.80
C TYR A 11 -38.34 -20.47 -2.21
N ILE A 12 -38.18 -20.15 -3.50
CA ILE A 12 -38.77 -18.98 -4.13
C ILE A 12 -39.53 -19.44 -5.34
N ASN A 13 -40.84 -19.18 -5.39
CA ASN A 13 -41.74 -19.66 -6.43
C ASN A 13 -41.66 -21.16 -6.70
N GLY A 14 -41.48 -21.96 -5.62
CA GLY A 14 -41.39 -23.42 -5.68
C GLY A 14 -40.01 -23.97 -6.07
N LEU A 15 -39.02 -23.10 -6.35
CA LEU A 15 -37.65 -23.53 -6.67
C LEU A 15 -36.78 -23.54 -5.41
N PRO A 16 -36.06 -24.65 -5.11
CA PRO A 16 -35.14 -24.77 -3.96
C PRO A 16 -33.84 -24.03 -4.24
N LEU A 17 -33.81 -22.73 -3.93
CA LEU A 17 -32.68 -21.87 -4.32
C LEU A 17 -31.55 -21.87 -3.29
N VAL A 18 -31.84 -22.04 -1.99
CA VAL A 18 -30.80 -22.05 -0.96
C VAL A 18 -30.97 -23.28 -0.08
N VAL A 19 -29.88 -24.00 0.16
CA VAL A 19 -29.85 -25.16 1.04
C VAL A 19 -28.96 -24.86 2.25
N PHE A 20 -29.50 -25.12 3.43
CA PHE A 20 -28.84 -24.90 4.72
C PHE A 20 -28.45 -26.23 5.35
N GLU A 21 -27.29 -26.26 5.98
CA GLU A 21 -26.85 -27.36 6.83
C GLU A 21 -26.31 -26.77 8.13
N PHE A 22 -26.87 -27.22 9.26
CA PHE A 22 -26.57 -26.73 10.59
C PHE A 22 -25.80 -27.76 11.39
N LYS A 23 -24.92 -27.34 12.28
CA LYS A 23 -24.23 -28.16 13.27
C LYS A 23 -24.35 -27.50 14.63
N SER A 24 -24.20 -28.26 15.70
CA SER A 24 -24.27 -27.73 17.05
C SER A 24 -22.91 -27.24 17.51
N ALA A 25 -22.82 -25.97 17.95
CA ALA A 25 -21.61 -25.42 18.55
C ALA A 25 -21.33 -25.95 19.97
N VAL A 26 -22.34 -26.62 20.62
CA VAL A 26 -22.29 -26.94 22.04
C VAL A 26 -21.79 -28.37 22.30
N ARG A 27 -21.77 -29.24 21.29
CA ARG A 27 -21.32 -30.62 21.42
C ARG A 27 -19.88 -30.80 20.96
N GLU A 28 -18.97 -30.84 21.91
CA GLU A 28 -17.51 -30.94 21.64
C GLU A 28 -17.08 -32.23 20.89
N GLN A 29 -17.92 -33.23 20.79
CA GLN A 29 -17.60 -34.51 20.14
C GLN A 29 -18.26 -34.72 18.77
N GLU A 30 -19.03 -33.78 18.23
CA GLU A 30 -19.78 -34.01 16.99
C GLU A 30 -19.60 -32.83 16.00
N ALA A 31 -19.22 -33.22 14.79
CA ALA A 31 -19.33 -32.53 13.53
C ALA A 31 -19.07 -31.00 13.54
N SER A 32 -17.92 -30.61 13.05
CA SER A 32 -17.53 -29.19 12.77
C SER A 32 -18.34 -28.58 11.63
N ILE A 33 -18.28 -27.22 11.49
CA ILE A 33 -18.84 -26.53 10.33
C ILE A 33 -18.24 -27.04 8.99
N GLY A 34 -17.00 -27.56 8.99
CA GLY A 34 -16.39 -28.25 7.86
C GLY A 34 -17.11 -29.57 7.51
N ASP A 35 -17.70 -30.25 8.49
CA ASP A 35 -18.51 -31.46 8.24
C ASP A 35 -19.87 -31.09 7.66
N ALA A 36 -20.45 -29.94 8.00
CA ALA A 36 -21.61 -29.38 7.32
C ALA A 36 -21.32 -29.19 5.82
N TRP A 37 -20.16 -28.61 5.49
CA TRP A 37 -19.74 -28.48 4.09
C TRP A 37 -19.58 -29.83 3.40
N LYS A 38 -18.91 -30.82 4.03
CA LYS A 38 -18.77 -32.17 3.45
C LYS A 38 -20.14 -32.82 3.22
N GLN A 39 -21.06 -32.65 4.19
CA GLN A 39 -22.41 -33.22 4.11
C GLN A 39 -23.18 -32.60 2.93
N LEU A 40 -23.14 -31.27 2.79
CA LEU A 40 -23.88 -30.53 1.76
C LEU A 40 -23.20 -30.70 0.37
N CYS A 41 -21.93 -30.34 0.25
CA CYS A 41 -21.25 -30.25 -1.05
C CYS A 41 -20.71 -31.59 -1.58
N LYS A 42 -20.56 -32.63 -0.74
CA LYS A 42 -20.10 -33.94 -1.16
C LYS A 42 -21.22 -34.98 -1.10
N ARG A 43 -21.82 -35.19 0.10
CA ARG A 43 -22.76 -36.25 0.34
C ARG A 43 -24.12 -35.98 -0.33
N TYR A 44 -24.74 -34.83 -0.07
CA TYR A 44 -26.06 -34.51 -0.66
C TYR A 44 -25.98 -34.33 -2.16
N ARG A 45 -24.93 -33.69 -2.66
CA ARG A 45 -24.68 -33.56 -4.09
C ARG A 45 -24.64 -34.91 -4.82
N ARG A 46 -24.06 -35.95 -4.19
CA ARG A 46 -24.02 -37.30 -4.72
C ARG A 46 -25.36 -38.02 -4.58
N ASP A 47 -26.01 -37.91 -3.41
CA ASP A 47 -27.14 -38.76 -3.01
C ASP A 47 -28.50 -38.20 -3.49
N ILE A 48 -28.67 -36.90 -3.52
CA ILE A 48 -29.89 -36.19 -3.92
C ILE A 48 -29.61 -35.03 -4.90
N PRO A 49 -28.97 -35.28 -6.02
CA PRO A 49 -28.54 -34.22 -6.97
C PRO A 49 -29.70 -33.37 -7.50
N GLN A 50 -30.91 -33.91 -7.55
CA GLN A 50 -32.11 -33.22 -8.05
C GLN A 50 -32.45 -31.95 -7.25
N LEU A 51 -32.15 -31.96 -5.94
CA LEU A 51 -32.34 -30.78 -5.08
C LEU A 51 -31.52 -29.58 -5.53
N PHE A 52 -30.37 -29.85 -6.17
CA PHE A 52 -29.37 -28.82 -6.49
C PHE A 52 -29.44 -28.27 -7.92
N ILE A 53 -30.42 -28.75 -8.75
CA ILE A 53 -30.55 -28.29 -10.13
C ILE A 53 -30.74 -26.75 -10.20
N TYR A 54 -31.52 -26.20 -9.27
CA TYR A 54 -31.81 -24.76 -9.20
C TYR A 54 -31.06 -24.06 -8.07
N ASN A 55 -30.13 -24.76 -7.40
CA ASN A 55 -29.45 -24.21 -6.23
C ASN A 55 -28.63 -22.97 -6.59
N ALA A 56 -28.91 -21.85 -5.94
CA ALA A 56 -28.16 -20.62 -6.03
C ALA A 56 -27.00 -20.59 -5.03
N LEU A 57 -27.30 -20.84 -3.74
CA LEU A 57 -26.37 -20.71 -2.63
C LEU A 57 -26.48 -21.90 -1.68
N CYS A 58 -25.38 -22.18 -1.02
CA CYS A 58 -25.25 -23.14 0.09
C CYS A 58 -24.82 -22.39 1.36
N ILE A 59 -25.52 -22.65 2.46
CA ILE A 59 -25.25 -22.04 3.76
C ILE A 59 -24.87 -23.13 4.75
N ILE A 60 -23.80 -22.92 5.47
CA ILE A 60 -23.36 -23.77 6.57
C ILE A 60 -23.23 -22.93 7.84
N SER A 61 -23.66 -23.46 8.96
CA SER A 61 -23.66 -22.75 10.24
C SER A 61 -23.55 -23.70 11.43
N ASP A 62 -22.86 -23.27 12.47
CA ASP A 62 -22.91 -23.89 13.79
C ASP A 62 -23.54 -22.94 14.84
N GLY A 63 -24.16 -21.85 14.38
CA GLY A 63 -24.77 -20.81 15.23
C GLY A 63 -23.79 -19.69 15.59
N VAL A 64 -22.50 -19.97 15.64
CA VAL A 64 -21.42 -18.99 15.90
C VAL A 64 -20.71 -18.62 14.62
N ASN A 65 -20.31 -19.61 13.84
CA ASN A 65 -19.70 -19.45 12.52
C ASN A 65 -20.74 -19.65 11.43
N ASN A 66 -20.91 -18.65 10.57
CA ASN A 66 -21.95 -18.65 9.55
C ASN A 66 -21.31 -18.33 8.21
N ARG A 67 -21.40 -19.26 7.24
CA ARG A 67 -20.71 -19.12 5.96
C ARG A 67 -21.64 -19.43 4.80
N MET A 68 -21.48 -18.67 3.73
CA MET A 68 -22.15 -18.88 2.45
C MET A 68 -21.14 -19.27 1.37
N GLY A 69 -21.59 -20.10 0.46
CA GLY A 69 -20.81 -20.49 -0.70
C GLY A 69 -21.72 -21.08 -1.78
N ASN A 70 -21.15 -21.85 -2.66
CA ASN A 70 -21.91 -22.58 -3.68
C ASN A 70 -21.53 -24.07 -3.68
N LEU A 71 -22.33 -24.87 -4.36
CA LEU A 71 -22.21 -26.33 -4.37
C LEU A 71 -20.85 -26.86 -4.87
N PHE A 72 -20.17 -26.11 -5.72
CA PHE A 72 -18.90 -26.52 -6.34
C PHE A 72 -17.67 -25.98 -5.61
N ALA A 73 -17.87 -25.02 -4.70
CA ALA A 73 -16.77 -24.37 -4.00
C ALA A 73 -16.14 -25.30 -2.94
N PRO A 74 -14.82 -25.38 -2.85
CA PRO A 74 -14.15 -25.96 -1.70
C PRO A 74 -14.44 -25.16 -0.43
N TYR A 75 -14.20 -25.75 0.74
CA TYR A 75 -14.54 -25.16 2.04
C TYR A 75 -13.93 -23.77 2.25
N GLU A 76 -12.71 -23.57 1.78
CA GLU A 76 -11.96 -22.30 1.89
C GLU A 76 -12.64 -21.13 1.18
N TYR A 77 -13.54 -21.40 0.25
CA TYR A 77 -14.34 -20.40 -0.49
C TYR A 77 -15.76 -20.26 0.04
N PHE A 78 -16.01 -20.73 1.27
CA PHE A 78 -17.21 -20.38 2.01
C PHE A 78 -16.91 -19.21 2.93
N TYR A 79 -17.62 -18.09 2.77
CA TYR A 79 -17.35 -16.80 3.42
C TYR A 79 -18.53 -16.33 4.27
N SER A 80 -18.22 -15.60 5.33
CA SER A 80 -19.22 -14.98 6.16
C SER A 80 -19.85 -13.76 5.46
N TRP A 81 -21.11 -13.45 5.83
CA TRP A 81 -21.79 -12.21 5.45
C TRP A 81 -21.93 -11.33 6.71
N ARG A 82 -21.19 -10.23 6.80
CA ARG A 82 -20.94 -9.50 8.04
C ARG A 82 -21.60 -8.12 8.13
N LYS A 83 -22.34 -7.69 7.11
CA LYS A 83 -23.00 -6.38 7.07
C LYS A 83 -24.44 -6.50 6.61
N VAL A 84 -25.31 -5.66 7.16
CA VAL A 84 -26.74 -5.58 6.79
C VAL A 84 -26.97 -4.47 5.76
N THR A 85 -26.47 -3.26 5.99
CA THR A 85 -26.62 -2.11 5.09
C THR A 85 -25.38 -1.83 4.25
N GLY A 86 -24.21 -2.29 4.71
CA GLY A 86 -22.91 -2.07 4.08
C GLY A 86 -22.18 -0.81 4.55
N ASN A 87 -22.80 0.02 5.42
CA ASN A 87 -22.19 1.24 5.95
C ASN A 87 -21.76 1.10 7.41
N GLU A 88 -22.31 0.11 8.10
CA GLU A 88 -21.95 -0.22 9.47
C GLU A 88 -20.61 -0.95 9.58
N ASN A 89 -20.08 -0.96 10.79
CA ASN A 89 -18.93 -1.78 11.11
C ASN A 89 -19.26 -3.27 10.92
N ARG A 90 -18.25 -4.03 10.56
CA ARG A 90 -18.34 -5.47 10.36
C ARG A 90 -18.76 -6.17 11.66
N GLU A 91 -19.75 -7.09 11.58
CA GLU A 91 -20.14 -7.96 12.71
C GLU A 91 -19.07 -9.01 13.00
N GLN A 92 -18.86 -9.31 14.27
CA GLN A 92 -17.91 -10.33 14.72
C GLN A 92 -18.55 -11.73 14.69
N ASP A 93 -17.74 -12.78 14.87
CA ASP A 93 -18.26 -14.15 15.05
C ASP A 93 -19.11 -14.26 16.32
N GLY A 94 -20.18 -15.03 16.24
CA GLY A 94 -21.13 -15.20 17.33
C GLY A 94 -22.57 -15.28 16.82
N ILE A 95 -23.53 -15.42 17.73
CA ILE A 95 -24.97 -15.43 17.41
C ILE A 95 -25.40 -14.20 16.59
N PRO A 96 -24.90 -12.96 16.90
CA PRO A 96 -25.24 -11.79 16.08
C PRO A 96 -24.84 -11.95 14.61
N SER A 97 -23.79 -12.71 14.28
CA SER A 97 -23.33 -12.88 12.90
C SER A 97 -24.32 -13.67 12.03
N LEU A 98 -25.06 -14.63 12.62
CA LEU A 98 -26.16 -15.32 11.94
C LEU A 98 -27.30 -14.32 11.62
N HIS A 99 -27.62 -13.44 12.57
CA HIS A 99 -28.61 -12.38 12.39
C HIS A 99 -28.22 -11.41 11.27
N SER A 100 -26.94 -11.00 11.26
CA SER A 100 -26.37 -10.14 10.19
C SER A 100 -26.43 -10.83 8.82
N MET A 101 -26.19 -12.13 8.75
CA MET A 101 -26.33 -12.88 7.51
C MET A 101 -27.80 -12.95 7.06
N ILE A 102 -28.75 -13.19 7.97
CA ILE A 102 -30.17 -13.28 7.66
C ILE A 102 -30.70 -11.91 7.22
N GLN A 103 -30.47 -10.84 7.97
CA GLN A 103 -30.94 -9.50 7.63
C GLN A 103 -30.17 -8.91 6.44
N GLY A 104 -28.91 -9.25 6.30
CA GLY A 104 -28.04 -8.85 5.21
C GLY A 104 -28.35 -9.61 3.92
N LEU A 105 -27.86 -10.83 3.78
CA LEU A 105 -27.97 -11.61 2.55
C LEU A 105 -29.42 -11.97 2.19
N PHE A 106 -30.22 -12.38 3.17
CA PHE A 106 -31.60 -12.88 2.95
C PHE A 106 -32.67 -11.80 2.95
N HIS A 107 -32.29 -10.52 2.98
CA HIS A 107 -33.27 -9.47 2.65
C HIS A 107 -33.81 -9.72 1.24
N PRO A 108 -35.14 -9.81 1.01
CA PRO A 108 -35.70 -10.32 -0.26
C PRO A 108 -35.14 -9.62 -1.51
N VAL A 109 -35.09 -8.29 -1.50
CA VAL A 109 -34.57 -7.50 -2.64
C VAL A 109 -33.10 -7.81 -2.89
N ARG A 110 -32.31 -7.94 -1.82
CA ARG A 110 -30.87 -8.21 -1.94
C ARG A 110 -30.60 -9.64 -2.39
N LEU A 111 -31.29 -10.62 -1.84
CA LEU A 111 -31.14 -12.00 -2.26
C LEU A 111 -31.45 -12.18 -3.75
N LEU A 112 -32.53 -11.59 -4.22
CA LEU A 112 -32.88 -11.62 -5.65
C LEU A 112 -31.82 -10.91 -6.51
N ASP A 113 -31.29 -9.81 -6.01
CA ASP A 113 -30.21 -9.09 -6.69
C ASP A 113 -28.90 -9.91 -6.73
N VAL A 114 -28.54 -10.56 -5.62
CA VAL A 114 -27.38 -11.47 -5.59
C VAL A 114 -27.54 -12.60 -6.60
N ILE A 115 -28.68 -13.25 -6.62
CA ILE A 115 -28.97 -14.34 -7.55
C ILE A 115 -28.92 -13.86 -9.01
N LYS A 116 -29.49 -12.68 -9.31
CA LYS A 116 -29.60 -12.15 -10.66
C LYS A 116 -28.28 -11.60 -11.20
N ASN A 117 -27.50 -10.90 -10.35
CA ASN A 117 -26.41 -10.04 -10.81
C ASN A 117 -25.05 -10.41 -10.21
N PHE A 118 -24.96 -11.25 -9.18
CA PHE A 118 -23.71 -11.50 -8.46
C PHE A 118 -23.34 -12.99 -8.38
N ILE A 119 -23.96 -13.80 -9.21
CA ILE A 119 -23.57 -15.19 -9.48
C ILE A 119 -23.12 -15.28 -10.92
N CYS A 120 -21.88 -15.73 -11.15
CA CYS A 120 -21.27 -15.87 -12.46
C CYS A 120 -20.90 -17.33 -12.74
N PHE A 121 -21.17 -17.76 -13.95
CA PHE A 121 -20.63 -18.99 -14.53
C PHE A 121 -19.64 -18.58 -15.61
N PRO A 122 -18.35 -18.95 -15.51
CA PRO A 122 -17.39 -18.70 -16.58
C PRO A 122 -17.81 -19.40 -17.89
N ASP A 123 -17.62 -18.74 -19.02
CA ASP A 123 -18.01 -19.28 -20.33
C ASP A 123 -17.19 -20.51 -20.71
N LYS A 124 -15.93 -20.58 -20.28
CA LYS A 124 -15.02 -21.70 -20.48
C LYS A 124 -14.41 -22.12 -19.14
N ALA A 125 -14.69 -23.32 -18.69
CA ALA A 125 -14.09 -23.90 -17.50
C ALA A 125 -13.79 -25.38 -17.73
N LYS A 126 -12.65 -25.88 -17.21
CA LYS A 126 -12.27 -27.30 -17.27
C LYS A 126 -13.18 -28.18 -16.38
N HIS A 127 -13.78 -27.56 -15.36
CA HIS A 127 -14.67 -28.18 -14.35
C HIS A 127 -15.86 -27.28 -14.10
N GLU A 128 -16.86 -27.82 -13.39
CA GLU A 128 -18.02 -27.03 -12.94
C GLU A 128 -17.55 -25.93 -11.97
N VAL A 129 -17.66 -24.70 -12.41
CA VAL A 129 -17.27 -23.51 -11.66
C VAL A 129 -18.45 -22.56 -11.56
N LYS A 130 -18.77 -22.14 -10.35
CA LYS A 130 -19.75 -21.14 -10.03
C LYS A 130 -19.10 -20.11 -9.09
N ILE A 131 -19.19 -18.84 -9.43
CA ILE A 131 -18.58 -17.75 -8.67
C ILE A 131 -19.71 -16.93 -8.05
N CYS A 132 -19.71 -16.83 -6.72
CA CYS A 132 -20.65 -16.00 -5.97
C CYS A 132 -19.89 -14.82 -5.35
N CYS A 133 -20.51 -13.64 -5.28
CA CYS A 133 -19.90 -12.50 -4.60
C CYS A 133 -19.77 -12.73 -3.10
N ARG A 134 -18.85 -12.01 -2.49
CA ARG A 134 -18.76 -11.78 -1.06
C ARG A 134 -19.45 -10.47 -0.70
N TYR A 135 -19.83 -10.26 0.57
CA TYR A 135 -20.51 -9.03 0.98
C TYR A 135 -19.75 -7.74 0.63
N PRO A 136 -18.39 -7.66 0.75
CA PRO A 136 -17.69 -6.44 0.36
C PRO A 136 -17.80 -6.15 -1.13
N GLN A 137 -17.75 -7.20 -1.97
CA GLN A 137 -17.89 -7.06 -3.43
C GLN A 137 -19.30 -6.60 -3.81
N TYR A 138 -20.33 -7.13 -3.13
CA TYR A 138 -21.71 -6.72 -3.35
C TYR A 138 -21.91 -5.24 -3.06
N TYR A 139 -21.54 -4.82 -1.83
CA TYR A 139 -21.73 -3.43 -1.40
C TYR A 139 -20.90 -2.45 -2.22
N ALA A 140 -19.64 -2.77 -2.47
CA ALA A 140 -18.76 -1.93 -3.29
C ALA A 140 -19.31 -1.73 -4.69
N ALA A 141 -19.71 -2.82 -5.38
CA ALA A 141 -20.25 -2.72 -6.74
C ALA A 141 -21.57 -1.90 -6.76
N ARG A 142 -22.43 -2.06 -5.75
CA ARG A 142 -23.69 -1.29 -5.67
C ARG A 142 -23.47 0.18 -5.35
N LYS A 143 -22.61 0.49 -4.38
CA LYS A 143 -22.27 1.89 -4.04
C LYS A 143 -21.64 2.60 -5.24
N LEU A 144 -20.67 1.95 -5.91
CA LEU A 144 -20.04 2.48 -7.12
C LEU A 144 -21.08 2.67 -8.25
N TYR A 145 -21.98 1.74 -8.45
CA TYR A 145 -23.07 1.89 -9.45
C TYR A 145 -23.88 3.18 -9.21
N TYR A 146 -24.28 3.45 -7.96
CA TYR A 146 -25.03 4.66 -7.62
C TYR A 146 -24.17 5.92 -7.72
N SER A 147 -22.90 5.87 -7.32
CA SER A 147 -21.98 6.99 -7.46
C SER A 147 -21.74 7.35 -8.94
N ILE A 148 -21.49 6.35 -9.79
CA ILE A 148 -21.34 6.55 -11.23
C ILE A 148 -22.60 7.19 -11.83
N LYS A 149 -23.79 6.73 -11.42
CA LYS A 149 -25.06 7.30 -11.89
C LYS A 149 -25.17 8.79 -11.57
N GLN A 150 -24.79 9.20 -10.37
CA GLN A 150 -24.80 10.60 -9.93
C GLN A 150 -23.70 11.44 -10.60
N ALA A 151 -22.53 10.83 -10.83
CA ALA A 151 -21.37 11.53 -11.37
C ALA A 151 -21.40 11.74 -12.89
N ARG A 152 -22.34 11.11 -13.63
CA ARG A 152 -22.42 11.20 -15.09
C ARG A 152 -22.58 12.63 -15.58
N LYS A 153 -21.73 13.00 -16.56
CA LYS A 153 -21.91 14.27 -17.30
C LYS A 153 -23.16 14.23 -18.20
N PRO A 154 -23.79 15.38 -18.50
CA PRO A 154 -23.37 16.73 -18.15
C PRO A 154 -23.77 17.17 -16.72
N PHE A 155 -24.55 16.41 -15.99
CA PHE A 155 -25.14 16.83 -14.70
C PHE A 155 -24.19 16.61 -13.51
N GLY A 156 -23.27 15.64 -13.62
CA GLY A 156 -22.30 15.31 -12.60
C GLY A 156 -20.87 15.71 -12.98
N SER A 157 -19.93 15.49 -12.06
CA SER A 157 -18.53 15.85 -12.19
C SER A 157 -17.73 15.00 -13.18
N GLY A 158 -18.20 13.82 -13.53
CA GLY A 158 -17.43 12.79 -14.23
C GLY A 158 -16.54 11.95 -13.31
N LYS A 159 -16.47 12.23 -12.00
CA LYS A 159 -15.70 11.50 -11.00
C LYS A 159 -16.60 10.48 -10.32
N GLY A 160 -16.58 9.23 -10.76
CA GLY A 160 -17.45 8.15 -10.30
C GLY A 160 -17.06 7.54 -8.96
N GLY A 161 -15.90 7.93 -8.40
CA GLY A 161 -15.42 7.52 -7.10
C GLY A 161 -14.30 6.50 -7.12
N THR A 162 -13.72 6.27 -5.95
CA THR A 162 -12.60 5.35 -5.73
C THR A 162 -13.04 4.20 -4.83
N TYR A 163 -12.70 2.96 -5.22
CA TYR A 163 -12.80 1.78 -4.36
C TYR A 163 -11.43 1.40 -3.82
N PHE A 164 -11.31 1.38 -2.51
CA PHE A 164 -10.15 0.86 -1.82
C PHE A 164 -10.37 -0.61 -1.43
N GLY A 165 -9.63 -1.51 -2.03
CA GLY A 165 -9.71 -2.95 -1.72
C GLY A 165 -8.35 -3.54 -1.44
N ALA A 166 -8.18 -4.19 -0.28
CA ALA A 166 -6.95 -4.87 0.09
C ALA A 166 -6.47 -5.82 -1.01
N THR A 167 -5.16 -5.93 -1.17
CA THR A 167 -4.59 -6.86 -2.16
C THR A 167 -5.01 -8.30 -1.84
N GLY A 168 -5.60 -8.99 -2.82
CA GLY A 168 -6.11 -10.36 -2.63
C GLY A 168 -7.59 -10.44 -2.24
N CYS A 169 -8.26 -9.32 -1.98
CA CYS A 169 -9.68 -9.32 -1.66
C CYS A 169 -10.62 -9.58 -2.86
N GLY A 170 -10.10 -9.73 -4.09
CA GLY A 170 -10.87 -10.00 -5.29
C GLY A 170 -11.43 -8.77 -6.00
N LYS A 171 -10.67 -7.68 -6.08
CA LYS A 171 -10.99 -6.45 -6.83
C LYS A 171 -11.46 -6.72 -8.26
N SER A 172 -10.79 -7.61 -8.97
CA SER A 172 -11.14 -7.96 -10.36
C SER A 172 -12.56 -8.51 -10.50
N TYR A 173 -13.02 -9.31 -9.52
CA TYR A 173 -14.44 -9.76 -9.49
C TYR A 173 -15.39 -8.61 -9.15
N THR A 174 -14.99 -7.67 -8.29
CA THR A 174 -15.81 -6.48 -8.03
C THR A 174 -15.99 -5.64 -9.30
N MET A 175 -14.93 -5.46 -10.10
CA MET A 175 -15.00 -4.80 -11.42
C MET A 175 -15.94 -5.57 -12.38
N GLN A 176 -15.85 -6.91 -12.40
CA GLN A 176 -16.70 -7.75 -13.23
C GLN A 176 -18.19 -7.63 -12.84
N PHE A 177 -18.51 -7.65 -11.54
CA PHE A 177 -19.86 -7.43 -11.04
C PHE A 177 -20.37 -6.02 -11.35
N LEU A 178 -19.53 -4.99 -11.16
CA LEU A 178 -19.87 -3.62 -11.53
C LEU A 178 -20.13 -3.50 -13.03
N THR A 179 -19.27 -4.07 -13.86
CA THR A 179 -19.45 -4.09 -15.34
C THR A 179 -20.79 -4.73 -15.72
N ARG A 180 -21.15 -5.87 -15.10
CA ARG A 180 -22.46 -6.52 -15.28
C ARG A 180 -23.61 -5.58 -14.94
N LEU A 181 -23.55 -4.90 -13.79
CA LEU A 181 -24.60 -3.98 -13.35
C LEU A 181 -24.78 -2.82 -14.33
N LEU A 182 -23.68 -2.24 -14.80
CA LEU A 182 -23.69 -1.12 -15.74
C LEU A 182 -24.24 -1.55 -17.11
N MET A 183 -23.77 -2.68 -17.65
CA MET A 183 -24.17 -3.17 -18.97
C MET A 183 -25.64 -3.61 -19.02
N LYS A 184 -26.19 -4.12 -17.93
CA LYS A 184 -27.59 -4.55 -17.83
C LYS A 184 -28.56 -3.45 -17.37
N SER A 185 -28.06 -2.27 -17.05
CA SER A 185 -28.90 -1.16 -16.59
C SER A 185 -29.49 -0.38 -17.75
N VAL A 186 -30.81 -0.24 -17.74
CA VAL A 186 -31.53 0.62 -18.70
C VAL A 186 -31.10 2.09 -18.55
N GLU A 187 -30.77 2.53 -17.33
CA GLU A 187 -30.42 3.92 -17.05
C GLU A 187 -29.10 4.35 -17.71
N PHE A 188 -28.20 3.41 -17.96
CA PHE A 188 -26.92 3.67 -18.63
C PHE A 188 -27.01 3.50 -20.16
N ALA A 189 -28.13 3.04 -20.70
CA ALA A 189 -28.38 2.93 -22.14
C ALA A 189 -27.28 2.18 -22.90
N SER A 190 -26.88 0.98 -22.44
CA SER A 190 -25.76 0.19 -22.97
C SER A 190 -24.47 1.00 -23.03
N PRO A 191 -23.84 1.29 -21.89
CA PRO A 191 -22.62 2.10 -21.84
C PRO A 191 -21.47 1.37 -22.52
N THR A 192 -20.47 2.13 -22.98
CA THR A 192 -19.18 1.58 -23.35
C THR A 192 -18.29 1.59 -22.11
N ILE A 193 -17.72 0.44 -21.77
CA ILE A 193 -16.79 0.31 -20.63
C ILE A 193 -15.35 0.26 -21.16
N VAL A 194 -14.47 1.07 -20.57
CA VAL A 194 -13.03 1.02 -20.84
C VAL A 194 -12.32 0.63 -19.55
N LEU A 195 -11.80 -0.60 -19.53
CA LEU A 195 -11.03 -1.13 -18.40
C LEU A 195 -9.54 -0.80 -18.64
N ILE A 196 -8.94 -0.08 -17.70
CA ILE A 196 -7.58 0.46 -17.84
C ILE A 196 -6.69 -0.16 -16.77
N THR A 197 -5.58 -0.76 -17.20
CA THR A 197 -4.55 -1.32 -16.32
C THR A 197 -3.23 -0.56 -16.48
N ASP A 198 -2.34 -0.71 -15.49
CA ASP A 198 -1.00 -0.09 -15.53
C ASP A 198 0.03 -0.95 -16.28
N ARG A 199 -0.09 -2.29 -16.24
CA ARG A 199 0.90 -3.23 -16.79
C ARG A 199 0.27 -4.22 -17.76
N THR A 200 1.05 -4.60 -18.77
CA THR A 200 0.64 -5.60 -19.77
C THR A 200 0.39 -6.98 -19.18
N ASP A 201 1.13 -7.39 -18.15
CA ASP A 201 0.95 -8.71 -17.52
C ASP A 201 -0.36 -8.77 -16.70
N LEU A 202 -0.76 -7.65 -16.07
CA LEU A 202 -2.06 -7.52 -15.40
C LEU A 202 -3.21 -7.41 -16.40
N ASP A 203 -2.96 -6.80 -17.54
CA ASP A 203 -3.90 -6.73 -18.66
C ASP A 203 -4.25 -8.14 -19.16
N ASP A 204 -3.27 -9.03 -19.33
CA ASP A 204 -3.47 -10.43 -19.75
C ASP A 204 -4.41 -11.18 -18.76
N GLN A 205 -4.25 -11.01 -17.44
CA GLN A 205 -5.06 -11.71 -16.43
C GLN A 205 -6.49 -11.18 -16.34
N LEU A 206 -6.65 -9.84 -16.24
CA LEU A 206 -7.98 -9.20 -16.18
C LEU A 206 -8.73 -9.41 -17.49
N SER A 207 -8.02 -9.32 -18.63
CA SER A 207 -8.59 -9.58 -19.96
C SER A 207 -9.09 -11.02 -20.10
N ALA A 208 -8.30 -12.01 -19.66
CA ALA A 208 -8.72 -13.40 -19.69
C ALA A 208 -9.98 -13.63 -18.84
N GLN A 209 -10.05 -13.02 -17.63
CA GLN A 209 -11.22 -13.12 -16.75
C GLN A 209 -12.46 -12.49 -17.40
N MET A 210 -12.36 -11.27 -17.93
CA MET A 210 -13.49 -10.55 -18.55
C MET A 210 -13.95 -11.25 -19.84
N CYS A 211 -13.01 -11.68 -20.69
CA CYS A 211 -13.33 -12.43 -21.91
C CYS A 211 -13.99 -13.80 -21.62
N ASN A 212 -13.74 -14.38 -20.44
CA ASN A 212 -14.38 -15.62 -20.00
C ASN A 212 -15.69 -15.39 -19.24
N ALA A 213 -16.25 -14.18 -19.30
CA ALA A 213 -17.50 -13.79 -18.66
C ALA A 213 -18.47 -13.05 -19.62
N LYS A 214 -18.36 -13.26 -20.92
CA LYS A 214 -19.17 -12.58 -21.95
C LYS A 214 -20.66 -12.80 -21.74
N ASN A 215 -21.10 -14.06 -21.60
CA ASN A 215 -22.49 -14.40 -21.34
C ASN A 215 -23.00 -13.77 -20.03
N TYR A 216 -22.18 -13.76 -19.00
CA TYR A 216 -22.53 -13.15 -17.73
C TYR A 216 -22.67 -11.62 -17.85
N ILE A 217 -21.70 -10.94 -18.42
CA ILE A 217 -21.72 -9.48 -18.64
C ILE A 217 -22.85 -9.12 -19.61
N GLY A 218 -23.07 -9.98 -20.62
CA GLY A 218 -24.13 -9.85 -21.62
C GLY A 218 -23.76 -8.90 -22.75
N ASP A 219 -22.48 -8.93 -23.14
CA ASP A 219 -21.95 -8.28 -24.33
C ASP A 219 -20.91 -9.17 -24.99
N ASP A 220 -21.05 -9.45 -26.26
CA ASP A 220 -20.12 -10.26 -27.04
C ASP A 220 -18.83 -9.49 -27.39
N THR A 221 -18.91 -8.17 -27.39
CA THR A 221 -17.78 -7.28 -27.65
C THR A 221 -16.99 -7.02 -26.38
N ILE A 222 -16.24 -8.02 -25.91
CA ILE A 222 -15.24 -7.87 -24.84
C ILE A 222 -13.89 -8.14 -25.48
N VAL A 223 -13.09 -7.07 -25.67
CA VAL A 223 -11.90 -7.11 -26.53
C VAL A 223 -10.70 -6.48 -25.85
N PRO A 224 -9.58 -7.20 -25.74
CA PRO A 224 -8.29 -6.59 -25.43
C PRO A 224 -7.83 -5.70 -26.59
N VAL A 225 -7.53 -4.46 -26.32
CA VAL A 225 -7.05 -3.49 -27.30
C VAL A 225 -5.54 -3.64 -27.49
N THR A 226 -5.09 -3.87 -28.72
CA THR A 226 -3.69 -4.14 -29.03
C THR A 226 -2.84 -2.89 -29.21
N SER A 227 -3.43 -1.82 -29.75
CA SER A 227 -2.74 -0.55 -30.00
C SER A 227 -3.65 0.65 -29.73
N ARG A 228 -3.08 1.85 -29.76
CA ARG A 228 -3.82 3.12 -29.68
C ARG A 228 -4.78 3.32 -30.87
N GLU A 229 -4.33 2.98 -32.06
CA GLU A 229 -5.13 3.03 -33.27
C GLU A 229 -6.31 2.04 -33.20
N ASP A 230 -6.07 0.85 -32.67
CA ASP A 230 -7.12 -0.12 -32.39
C ASP A 230 -8.20 0.43 -31.44
N LEU A 231 -7.79 1.08 -30.32
CA LEU A 231 -8.76 1.74 -29.42
C LEU A 231 -9.58 2.80 -30.13
N ARG A 232 -8.94 3.63 -30.95
CA ARG A 232 -9.62 4.64 -31.78
C ARG A 232 -10.66 4.00 -32.71
N ASN A 233 -10.28 2.96 -33.43
CA ASN A 233 -11.14 2.24 -34.36
C ASN A 233 -12.33 1.58 -33.65
N GLN A 234 -12.09 1.04 -32.44
CA GLN A 234 -13.16 0.42 -31.63
C GLN A 234 -14.17 1.45 -31.09
N LEU A 235 -13.75 2.67 -30.80
CA LEU A 235 -14.60 3.75 -30.29
C LEU A 235 -15.21 4.62 -31.41
N ALA A 236 -14.53 4.72 -32.57
CA ALA A 236 -14.99 5.54 -33.69
C ALA A 236 -16.34 5.02 -34.25
N GLY A 237 -17.31 5.92 -34.31
CA GLY A 237 -18.67 5.61 -34.80
C GLY A 237 -19.49 4.68 -33.90
N ARG A 238 -18.96 4.21 -32.77
CA ARG A 238 -19.71 3.38 -31.84
C ARG A 238 -20.67 4.23 -31.00
N ASN A 239 -21.94 3.85 -30.98
CA ASN A 239 -22.97 4.60 -30.24
C ASN A 239 -23.31 3.97 -28.87
N SER A 240 -23.05 2.67 -28.67
CA SER A 240 -23.38 1.96 -27.44
C SER A 240 -22.62 0.65 -27.30
N GLY A 241 -22.59 0.10 -26.08
CA GLY A 241 -22.06 -1.22 -25.75
C GLY A 241 -20.54 -1.36 -25.91
N GLY A 242 -20.06 -2.55 -25.63
CA GLY A 242 -18.66 -2.94 -25.71
C GLY A 242 -17.88 -2.72 -24.41
N VAL A 243 -16.97 -3.68 -24.15
CA VAL A 243 -16.02 -3.64 -23.04
C VAL A 243 -14.61 -3.76 -23.61
N PHE A 244 -13.81 -2.70 -23.48
CA PHE A 244 -12.47 -2.61 -24.04
C PHE A 244 -11.43 -2.61 -22.93
N LEU A 245 -10.46 -3.52 -23.03
CA LEU A 245 -9.37 -3.65 -22.04
C LEU A 245 -8.10 -3.04 -22.65
N THR A 246 -7.47 -2.14 -21.93
CA THR A 246 -6.32 -1.37 -22.41
C THR A 246 -5.36 -1.01 -21.29
N THR A 247 -4.15 -0.59 -21.65
CA THR A 247 -3.20 -0.04 -20.68
C THR A 247 -3.15 1.48 -20.76
N ILE A 248 -2.88 2.13 -19.62
CA ILE A 248 -2.81 3.60 -19.53
C ILE A 248 -1.73 4.18 -20.48
N HIS A 249 -0.67 3.44 -20.76
CA HIS A 249 0.42 3.85 -21.65
C HIS A 249 0.01 4.04 -23.12
N LYS A 250 -1.20 3.61 -23.51
CA LYS A 250 -1.76 3.86 -24.83
C LYS A 250 -2.35 5.28 -24.98
N PHE A 251 -2.48 6.02 -23.87
CA PHE A 251 -2.89 7.43 -23.86
C PHE A 251 -1.66 8.33 -23.75
N THR A 252 -1.30 9.03 -24.80
CA THR A 252 -0.13 9.94 -24.88
C THR A 252 -0.53 11.25 -25.51
N GLU A 253 0.40 12.21 -25.60
CA GLU A 253 0.18 13.54 -26.16
C GLU A 253 -0.37 13.58 -27.60
N ASP A 254 -0.13 12.52 -28.38
CA ASP A 254 -0.70 12.38 -29.73
C ASP A 254 -2.11 11.78 -29.73
N THR A 255 -2.71 11.56 -28.55
CA THR A 255 -4.05 11.01 -28.45
C THR A 255 -5.06 12.13 -28.69
N GLU A 256 -5.64 12.14 -29.90
CA GLU A 256 -6.74 13.05 -30.23
C GLU A 256 -8.03 12.65 -29.49
N LEU A 257 -9.02 13.50 -29.57
CA LEU A 257 -10.37 13.22 -29.09
C LEU A 257 -10.88 11.89 -29.64
N LEU A 258 -11.14 10.92 -28.74
CA LEU A 258 -11.64 9.60 -29.10
C LEU A 258 -13.18 9.59 -29.16
N SER A 259 -13.82 10.25 -28.20
CA SER A 259 -15.29 10.34 -28.16
C SER A 259 -15.78 11.44 -27.21
N GLU A 260 -16.84 12.14 -27.60
CA GLU A 260 -17.56 13.11 -26.76
C GLU A 260 -18.76 12.50 -26.00
N ARG A 261 -18.96 11.20 -26.11
CA ARG A 261 -20.08 10.52 -25.49
C ARG A 261 -19.99 10.55 -23.96
N ASN A 262 -21.13 10.76 -23.32
CA ASN A 262 -21.26 10.78 -21.85
C ASN A 262 -21.68 9.43 -21.23
N ASN A 263 -21.89 8.40 -22.05
CA ASN A 263 -22.15 7.04 -21.59
C ASN A 263 -20.93 6.10 -21.78
N ILE A 264 -19.73 6.67 -21.68
CA ILE A 264 -18.48 5.93 -21.55
C ILE A 264 -18.07 5.93 -20.08
N ILE A 265 -17.72 4.77 -19.56
CA ILE A 265 -17.27 4.60 -18.18
C ILE A 265 -15.89 3.98 -18.20
N CYS A 266 -14.91 4.71 -17.66
CA CYS A 266 -13.54 4.27 -17.53
C CYS A 266 -13.33 3.69 -16.13
N ILE A 267 -12.95 2.42 -16.03
CA ILE A 267 -12.65 1.72 -14.79
C ILE A 267 -11.16 1.41 -14.77
N SER A 268 -10.45 2.03 -13.84
CA SER A 268 -8.99 1.95 -13.74
C SER A 268 -8.57 1.03 -12.61
N ASP A 269 -7.80 -0.02 -12.92
CA ASP A 269 -7.16 -0.88 -11.91
C ASP A 269 -5.80 -0.30 -11.51
N GLU A 270 -5.41 -0.51 -10.24
CA GLU A 270 -4.22 0.06 -9.59
C GLU A 270 -4.09 1.58 -9.87
N ALA A 271 -5.20 2.29 -9.70
CA ALA A 271 -5.41 3.68 -10.11
C ALA A 271 -4.39 4.67 -9.52
N HIS A 272 -3.73 4.32 -8.39
CA HIS A 272 -2.70 5.13 -7.72
C HIS A 272 -1.37 5.24 -8.48
N ARG A 273 -1.15 4.45 -9.53
CA ARG A 273 0.11 4.43 -10.29
C ARG A 273 0.17 5.56 -11.34
N SER A 274 0.47 5.24 -12.57
CA SER A 274 0.62 6.16 -13.69
C SER A 274 -0.65 6.93 -14.08
N GLN A 275 -1.80 6.62 -13.46
CA GLN A 275 -3.12 7.15 -13.81
C GLN A 275 -3.53 8.40 -13.03
N VAL A 276 -2.68 8.93 -12.16
CA VAL A 276 -3.00 10.08 -11.29
C VAL A 276 -2.17 11.33 -11.60
N ASN A 277 -1.25 11.27 -12.57
CA ASN A 277 -0.38 12.41 -12.87
C ASN A 277 -1.04 13.35 -13.88
N LEU A 278 -1.53 14.48 -13.37
CA LEU A 278 -2.07 15.60 -14.15
C LEU A 278 -1.02 16.70 -14.39
N ASP A 279 0.21 16.53 -13.89
CA ASP A 279 1.25 17.56 -13.91
C ASP A 279 1.67 17.95 -15.33
N GLN A 280 1.81 19.25 -15.52
CA GLN A 280 2.34 19.84 -16.75
C GLN A 280 3.87 19.91 -16.70
N LYS A 281 4.53 19.47 -17.78
CA LYS A 281 5.97 19.65 -18.00
C LYS A 281 6.19 20.43 -19.29
N VAL A 282 7.13 21.36 -19.27
CA VAL A 282 7.58 22.08 -20.46
C VAL A 282 8.90 21.46 -20.93
N ILE A 283 8.93 20.95 -22.14
CA ILE A 283 10.10 20.27 -22.73
C ILE A 283 10.52 21.01 -24.00
N VAL A 284 11.83 21.17 -24.16
CA VAL A 284 12.44 21.59 -25.40
C VAL A 284 12.89 20.36 -26.17
N ASP A 285 12.37 20.19 -27.35
CA ASP A 285 12.82 19.14 -28.25
C ASP A 285 14.25 19.45 -28.72
N LYS A 286 15.17 18.53 -28.45
CA LYS A 286 16.62 18.73 -28.66
C LYS A 286 16.99 18.83 -30.15
N GLU A 287 16.20 18.23 -31.04
CA GLU A 287 16.48 18.20 -32.47
C GLU A 287 15.84 19.36 -33.22
N SER A 288 14.61 19.72 -32.88
CA SER A 288 13.85 20.78 -33.58
C SER A 288 13.87 22.12 -32.87
N GLY A 289 14.36 22.23 -31.62
CA GLY A 289 14.33 23.44 -30.78
C GLY A 289 12.92 23.91 -30.40
N LYS A 290 11.86 23.12 -30.73
CA LYS A 290 10.49 23.49 -30.43
C LYS A 290 10.16 23.23 -28.94
N VAL A 291 9.45 24.17 -28.37
CA VAL A 291 8.95 24.10 -27.00
C VAL A 291 7.56 23.45 -27.00
N ARG A 292 7.37 22.40 -26.23
CA ARG A 292 6.07 21.75 -26.07
C ARG A 292 5.75 21.44 -24.60
N LYS A 293 4.46 21.37 -24.30
CA LYS A 293 3.93 20.92 -23.03
C LYS A 293 3.68 19.43 -23.10
N THR A 294 4.08 18.71 -22.07
CA THR A 294 3.72 17.32 -21.87
C THR A 294 3.01 17.16 -20.53
N TYR A 295 2.08 16.25 -20.48
CA TYR A 295 1.29 15.96 -19.29
C TYR A 295 1.44 14.48 -18.90
N GLY A 296 0.94 14.12 -17.74
CA GLY A 296 0.81 12.71 -17.37
C GLY A 296 -0.29 11.98 -18.15
N PHE A 297 -0.24 10.67 -18.18
CA PHE A 297 -1.21 9.81 -18.90
C PHE A 297 -2.67 10.07 -18.51
N ALA A 298 -2.91 10.40 -17.24
CA ALA A 298 -4.27 10.74 -16.77
C ALA A 298 -4.86 11.94 -17.51
N LYS A 299 -4.05 12.98 -17.77
CA LYS A 299 -4.50 14.17 -18.51
C LYS A 299 -4.88 13.82 -19.94
N TYR A 300 -4.05 13.04 -20.64
CA TYR A 300 -4.33 12.62 -22.01
C TYR A 300 -5.57 11.72 -22.11
N LEU A 301 -5.79 10.83 -21.12
CA LEU A 301 -7.01 10.06 -21.02
C LEU A 301 -8.25 10.95 -20.88
N HIS A 302 -8.21 11.94 -20.00
CA HIS A 302 -9.32 12.87 -19.79
C HIS A 302 -9.59 13.76 -21.03
N ASP A 303 -8.55 14.22 -21.71
CA ASP A 303 -8.69 15.02 -22.94
C ASP A 303 -9.25 14.17 -24.10
N SER A 304 -8.93 12.88 -24.14
CA SER A 304 -9.42 11.95 -25.16
C SER A 304 -10.90 11.55 -24.97
N LEU A 305 -11.38 11.54 -23.73
CA LEU A 305 -12.74 11.14 -23.35
C LEU A 305 -13.35 12.13 -22.34
N PRO A 306 -13.54 13.42 -22.75
CA PRO A 306 -13.83 14.51 -21.81
C PRO A 306 -15.18 14.37 -21.08
N ASN A 307 -16.11 13.61 -21.62
CA ASN A 307 -17.44 13.39 -21.04
C ASN A 307 -17.59 12.01 -20.38
N ALA A 308 -16.55 11.19 -20.32
CA ALA A 308 -16.59 9.91 -19.64
C ALA A 308 -16.70 10.07 -18.11
N THR A 309 -17.16 9.00 -17.46
CA THR A 309 -17.14 8.88 -16.00
C THR A 309 -16.01 7.97 -15.59
N TYR A 310 -15.19 8.41 -14.64
CA TYR A 310 -13.96 7.75 -14.21
C TYR A 310 -14.13 7.12 -12.84
N VAL A 311 -13.70 5.87 -12.70
CA VAL A 311 -13.75 5.09 -11.46
C VAL A 311 -12.39 4.46 -11.19
N GLY A 312 -11.85 4.63 -9.98
CA GLY A 312 -10.57 4.09 -9.55
C GLY A 312 -10.72 2.87 -8.65
N PHE A 313 -9.99 1.79 -8.97
CA PHE A 313 -9.79 0.65 -8.08
C PHE A 313 -8.34 0.63 -7.65
N THR A 314 -8.11 0.53 -6.35
CA THR A 314 -6.75 0.55 -5.82
C THR A 314 -6.62 -0.31 -4.57
N GLY A 315 -5.44 -0.92 -4.38
CA GLY A 315 -5.04 -1.51 -3.09
C GLY A 315 -4.39 -0.48 -2.16
N THR A 316 -4.18 0.75 -2.64
CA THR A 316 -3.38 1.78 -1.97
C THR A 316 -3.86 3.16 -2.41
N PRO A 317 -4.93 3.73 -1.81
CA PRO A 317 -5.37 5.06 -2.14
C PRO A 317 -4.30 6.09 -1.76
N ILE A 318 -4.01 6.99 -2.68
CA ILE A 318 -3.23 8.20 -2.47
C ILE A 318 -4.09 9.40 -2.86
N ASP A 319 -3.81 10.57 -2.28
CA ASP A 319 -4.65 11.76 -2.51
C ASP A 319 -4.81 12.10 -3.98
N ALA A 320 -3.73 11.96 -4.77
CA ALA A 320 -3.79 12.14 -6.22
C ALA A 320 -4.79 11.20 -6.95
N THR A 321 -5.14 10.04 -6.36
CA THR A 321 -6.18 9.16 -6.90
C THR A 321 -7.57 9.80 -6.74
N LEU A 322 -7.80 10.48 -5.62
CA LEU A 322 -9.07 11.15 -5.33
C LEU A 322 -9.31 12.33 -6.26
N ASP A 323 -8.24 13.04 -6.65
CA ASP A 323 -8.31 14.15 -7.60
C ASP A 323 -8.84 13.71 -8.98
N VAL A 324 -8.46 12.53 -9.42
CA VAL A 324 -8.84 12.01 -10.74
C VAL A 324 -10.19 11.30 -10.70
N PHE A 325 -10.41 10.44 -9.73
CA PHE A 325 -11.53 9.51 -9.70
C PHE A 325 -12.65 9.92 -8.74
N GLY A 326 -12.38 10.82 -7.78
CA GLY A 326 -13.32 11.22 -6.73
C GLY A 326 -13.10 10.46 -5.42
N GLU A 327 -13.91 10.79 -4.42
CA GLU A 327 -13.84 10.27 -3.05
C GLU A 327 -13.87 8.75 -2.97
N VAL A 328 -13.43 8.22 -1.82
CA VAL A 328 -13.55 6.79 -1.51
C VAL A 328 -15.02 6.45 -1.25
N ILE A 329 -15.61 5.71 -2.17
CA ILE A 329 -17.02 5.29 -2.12
C ILE A 329 -17.23 4.10 -1.21
N ASP A 330 -16.27 3.17 -1.22
CA ASP A 330 -16.26 2.03 -0.32
C ASP A 330 -14.84 1.51 -0.10
N SER A 331 -14.62 0.87 1.03
CA SER A 331 -13.33 0.31 1.39
C SER A 331 -13.43 -1.07 2.00
N TYR A 332 -12.44 -1.91 1.73
CA TYR A 332 -12.25 -3.19 2.37
C TYR A 332 -10.78 -3.37 2.73
N THR A 333 -10.49 -3.21 4.01
CA THR A 333 -9.13 -3.12 4.53
C THR A 333 -8.45 -4.50 4.64
N MET A 334 -7.12 -4.50 4.80
CA MET A 334 -6.37 -5.74 5.04
C MET A 334 -6.78 -6.38 6.37
N THR A 335 -7.08 -5.59 7.39
CA THR A 335 -7.56 -6.07 8.68
C THR A 335 -8.90 -6.80 8.55
N GLU A 336 -9.88 -6.19 7.86
CA GLU A 336 -11.17 -6.84 7.58
C GLU A 336 -10.97 -8.14 6.78
N SER A 337 -10.08 -8.13 5.78
CA SER A 337 -9.79 -9.30 4.95
C SER A 337 -9.20 -10.47 5.73
N VAL A 338 -8.31 -10.19 6.70
CA VAL A 338 -7.76 -11.21 7.61
C VAL A 338 -8.83 -11.72 8.58
N GLN A 339 -9.62 -10.82 9.15
CA GLN A 339 -10.71 -11.15 10.07
C GLN A 339 -11.83 -11.95 9.40
N ASP A 340 -12.07 -11.74 8.12
CA ASP A 340 -13.02 -12.52 7.31
C ASP A 340 -12.39 -13.80 6.73
N GLU A 341 -11.15 -14.10 7.10
CA GLU A 341 -10.37 -15.25 6.61
C GLU A 341 -10.26 -15.32 5.07
N ILE A 342 -10.28 -14.18 4.39
CA ILE A 342 -10.07 -14.09 2.94
C ILE A 342 -8.58 -14.11 2.63
N THR A 343 -7.80 -13.46 3.49
CA THR A 343 -6.35 -13.50 3.47
C THR A 343 -5.81 -14.00 4.81
N VAL A 344 -4.57 -14.48 4.82
CA VAL A 344 -3.90 -14.85 6.07
C VAL A 344 -3.16 -13.66 6.66
N ARG A 345 -2.94 -13.67 7.98
CA ARG A 345 -2.15 -12.65 8.66
C ARG A 345 -0.70 -12.70 8.18
N ILE A 346 -0.07 -11.54 8.18
CA ILE A 346 1.35 -11.39 7.88
C ILE A 346 2.11 -11.32 9.20
N VAL A 347 3.16 -12.13 9.32
CA VAL A 347 4.11 -12.13 10.43
C VAL A 347 5.43 -11.53 9.93
N TYR A 348 6.06 -10.74 10.75
CA TYR A 348 7.31 -10.09 10.44
C TYR A 348 8.45 -10.65 11.31
N GLU A 349 9.59 -10.91 10.67
CA GLU A 349 10.85 -11.30 11.31
C GLU A 349 11.96 -10.39 10.79
N GLY A 350 12.56 -9.60 11.67
CA GLY A 350 13.69 -8.74 11.33
C GLY A 350 15.02 -9.48 11.53
N ARG A 351 15.80 -9.56 10.45
CA ARG A 351 17.17 -10.14 10.44
C ARG A 351 18.08 -9.14 9.74
N ALA A 352 18.82 -8.31 10.50
CA ALA A 352 19.74 -7.35 9.91
C ALA A 352 21.12 -7.95 9.70
N ALA A 353 21.71 -7.68 8.56
CA ALA A 353 23.13 -7.91 8.38
C ALA A 353 23.91 -6.82 9.11
N LYS A 354 24.83 -7.23 9.98
CA LYS A 354 25.68 -6.33 10.73
C LYS A 354 26.80 -5.87 9.81
N VAL A 355 26.77 -4.59 9.46
CA VAL A 355 27.81 -3.97 8.63
C VAL A 355 28.60 -3.02 9.49
N ILE A 356 29.92 -3.21 9.57
CA ILE A 356 30.85 -2.34 10.31
C ILE A 356 31.54 -1.44 9.29
N LEU A 357 31.44 -0.11 9.51
CA LEU A 357 32.15 0.89 8.74
C LEU A 357 33.52 1.18 9.38
N ASP A 358 34.57 1.15 8.58
CA ASP A 358 35.90 1.59 9.00
C ASP A 358 35.91 3.11 9.17
N SER A 359 36.16 3.59 10.40
CA SER A 359 36.12 5.02 10.73
C SER A 359 37.14 5.85 9.98
N SER A 360 38.31 5.27 9.64
CA SER A 360 39.35 5.97 8.87
C SER A 360 38.93 6.31 7.45
N LYS A 361 38.13 5.43 6.82
CA LYS A 361 37.56 5.63 5.49
C LYS A 361 36.41 6.61 5.47
N LEU A 362 35.66 6.73 6.56
CA LEU A 362 34.63 7.75 6.68
C LEU A 362 35.21 9.17 6.69
N GLU A 363 36.38 9.37 7.32
CA GLU A 363 37.08 10.65 7.28
C GLU A 363 37.57 10.99 5.85
N GLU A 364 38.01 9.99 5.06
CA GLU A 364 38.36 10.18 3.65
C GLU A 364 37.16 10.60 2.80
N VAL A 365 36.00 10.04 3.05
CA VAL A 365 34.72 10.42 2.36
C VAL A 365 34.32 11.86 2.68
N GLU A 366 34.37 12.28 3.96
CA GLU A 366 34.09 13.66 4.34
C GLU A 366 35.07 14.64 3.69
N LYS A 367 36.38 14.31 3.68
CA LYS A 367 37.39 15.11 3.02
C LYS A 367 37.15 15.27 1.51
N TYR A 368 36.68 14.19 0.84
CA TYR A 368 36.32 14.26 -0.57
C TYR A 368 35.12 15.19 -0.82
N TYR A 369 34.13 15.22 0.05
CA TYR A 369 33.03 16.17 -0.06
C TYR A 369 33.47 17.64 0.16
N GLU A 370 34.42 17.88 1.05
CA GLU A 370 35.06 19.19 1.23
C GLU A 370 35.81 19.63 -0.05
N GLU A 371 36.54 18.70 -0.68
CA GLU A 371 37.21 18.94 -1.96
C GLU A 371 36.18 19.27 -3.09
N CYS A 372 35.05 18.57 -3.16
CA CYS A 372 33.96 18.88 -4.08
C CYS A 372 33.36 20.27 -3.84
N ALA A 373 33.16 20.67 -2.56
CA ALA A 373 32.68 22.00 -2.22
C ALA A 373 33.68 23.08 -2.67
N ASN A 374 34.96 22.85 -2.45
CA ASN A 374 36.03 23.76 -2.89
C ASN A 374 36.14 23.84 -4.44
N ALA A 375 35.77 22.79 -5.15
CA ALA A 375 35.69 22.73 -6.61
C ALA A 375 34.43 23.41 -7.20
N GLY A 376 33.51 23.92 -6.34
CA GLY A 376 32.32 24.67 -6.77
C GLY A 376 31.01 23.85 -6.78
N THR A 377 31.00 22.62 -6.27
CA THR A 377 29.77 21.87 -6.04
C THR A 377 28.95 22.53 -4.93
N ASN A 378 27.69 22.85 -5.18
CA ASN A 378 26.87 23.49 -4.14
C ASN A 378 26.47 22.52 -3.02
N GLU A 379 26.22 23.06 -1.82
CA GLU A 379 25.87 22.26 -0.63
C GLU A 379 24.66 21.36 -0.85
N TRP A 380 23.69 21.79 -1.63
CA TRP A 380 22.53 20.97 -1.91
C TRP A 380 22.87 19.71 -2.73
N GLN A 381 23.76 19.84 -3.74
CA GLN A 381 24.25 18.68 -4.52
C GLN A 381 25.08 17.74 -3.63
N ILE A 382 25.88 18.29 -2.73
CA ILE A 382 26.64 17.51 -1.75
C ILE A 382 25.68 16.78 -0.81
N ASP A 383 24.68 17.46 -0.29
CA ASP A 383 23.67 16.86 0.59
C ASP A 383 22.84 15.77 -0.11
N GLU A 384 22.46 15.99 -1.38
CA GLU A 384 21.79 14.95 -2.19
C GLU A 384 22.71 13.75 -2.46
N SER A 385 24.01 14.01 -2.72
CA SER A 385 25.00 12.94 -2.86
C SER A 385 25.21 12.21 -1.54
N LYS A 386 25.39 12.92 -0.43
CA LYS A 386 25.49 12.33 0.91
C LYS A 386 24.28 11.47 1.23
N LYS A 387 23.06 11.93 0.91
CA LYS A 387 21.82 11.15 1.05
C LYS A 387 21.77 9.96 0.11
N ALA A 388 22.15 10.12 -1.15
CA ALA A 388 22.11 9.06 -2.14
C ALA A 388 23.21 8.01 -1.95
N THR A 389 24.36 8.38 -1.40
CA THR A 389 25.55 7.53 -1.26
C THR A 389 25.69 6.94 0.15
N ALA A 390 25.21 7.61 1.18
CA ALA A 390 24.81 6.96 2.44
C ALA A 390 23.68 5.94 2.18
N THR A 391 23.19 5.88 0.95
CA THR A 391 22.17 4.94 0.54
C THR A 391 22.79 3.57 0.36
N MET A 392 22.16 2.74 1.02
CA MET A 392 21.95 1.32 1.02
C MET A 392 22.61 0.49 -0.13
N ASN A 393 22.75 1.00 -1.37
CA ASN A 393 23.23 0.19 -2.49
C ASN A 393 24.70 -0.22 -2.40
N ALA A 394 25.57 0.65 -1.90
CA ALA A 394 26.97 0.29 -1.68
C ALA A 394 27.10 -0.70 -0.51
N VAL A 395 26.30 -0.49 0.55
CA VAL A 395 26.25 -1.40 1.72
C VAL A 395 25.61 -2.74 1.34
N LEU A 396 24.52 -2.71 0.59
CA LEU A 396 23.80 -3.92 0.18
C LEU A 396 24.56 -4.80 -0.82
N GLY A 397 25.45 -4.20 -1.62
CA GLY A 397 26.27 -4.89 -2.63
C GLY A 397 27.62 -5.37 -2.11
N ASP A 398 27.96 -5.15 -0.85
CA ASP A 398 29.21 -5.63 -0.27
C ASP A 398 29.31 -7.16 -0.31
N GLU A 399 30.46 -7.70 -0.79
CA GLU A 399 30.64 -9.13 -1.06
C GLU A 399 30.57 -9.98 0.21
N ASP A 400 31.19 -9.52 1.30
CA ASP A 400 31.19 -10.25 2.58
C ASP A 400 29.79 -10.24 3.21
N ARG A 401 29.07 -9.11 3.07
CA ARG A 401 27.67 -9.02 3.47
C ARG A 401 26.79 -9.96 2.66
N LEU A 402 26.94 -10.00 1.34
CA LEU A 402 26.14 -10.88 0.47
C LEU A 402 26.40 -12.35 0.76
N LYS A 403 27.65 -12.71 1.09
CA LYS A 403 27.99 -14.07 1.51
C LYS A 403 27.30 -14.42 2.84
N ALA A 404 27.42 -13.56 3.85
CA ALA A 404 26.76 -13.75 5.15
C ALA A 404 25.23 -13.82 5.00
N LEU A 405 24.66 -12.97 4.17
CA LEU A 405 23.24 -12.95 3.83
C LEU A 405 22.80 -14.26 3.17
N ALA A 406 23.57 -14.78 2.19
CA ALA A 406 23.28 -16.03 1.50
C ALA A 406 23.35 -17.24 2.46
N GLU A 407 24.33 -17.26 3.38
CA GLU A 407 24.46 -18.27 4.42
C GLU A 407 23.28 -18.27 5.39
N ASP A 408 22.87 -17.07 5.89
CA ASP A 408 21.75 -16.93 6.80
C ASP A 408 20.43 -17.31 6.12
N PHE A 409 20.20 -16.82 4.90
CA PHE A 409 19.03 -17.18 4.10
C PHE A 409 18.93 -18.69 3.92
N ALA A 410 20.02 -19.34 3.51
CA ALA A 410 20.03 -20.78 3.28
C ALA A 410 19.69 -21.57 4.56
N LYS A 411 20.35 -21.22 5.68
CA LYS A 411 20.08 -21.85 7.00
C LYS A 411 18.63 -21.63 7.46
N HIS A 412 18.15 -20.39 7.33
CA HIS A 412 16.79 -20.04 7.75
C HIS A 412 15.73 -20.77 6.90
N TYR A 413 15.91 -20.79 5.58
CA TYR A 413 15.01 -21.50 4.65
C TYR A 413 14.98 -23.02 4.94
N GLU A 414 16.16 -23.65 5.03
CA GLU A 414 16.28 -25.10 5.33
C GLU A 414 15.64 -25.46 6.68
N LYS A 415 15.88 -24.64 7.72
CA LYS A 415 15.26 -24.82 9.04
C LYS A 415 13.74 -24.79 8.95
N ARG A 416 13.16 -23.79 8.26
CA ARG A 416 11.71 -23.67 8.10
C ARG A 416 11.10 -24.86 7.36
N VAL A 417 11.77 -25.34 6.31
CA VAL A 417 11.34 -26.54 5.57
C VAL A 417 11.38 -27.77 6.46
N ALA A 418 12.48 -27.97 7.19
CA ALA A 418 12.66 -29.12 8.09
C ALA A 418 11.64 -29.13 9.25
N GLU A 419 11.27 -27.97 9.78
CA GLU A 419 10.26 -27.83 10.84
C GLU A 419 8.81 -27.92 10.34
N GLY A 420 8.60 -28.11 9.02
CA GLY A 420 7.24 -28.09 8.43
C GLY A 420 6.54 -26.71 8.52
N SER A 421 7.31 -25.64 8.71
CA SER A 421 6.80 -24.26 8.84
C SER A 421 6.46 -23.61 7.48
N THR A 422 6.61 -24.34 6.38
CA THR A 422 6.23 -23.95 5.02
C THR A 422 5.16 -24.88 4.48
N VAL A 423 4.27 -24.37 3.61
CA VAL A 423 3.22 -25.20 3.02
C VAL A 423 3.73 -26.07 1.88
N LYS A 424 4.49 -25.47 0.95
CA LYS A 424 5.07 -26.13 -0.24
C LYS A 424 6.54 -25.75 -0.48
N GLY A 425 7.19 -25.07 0.48
CA GLY A 425 8.56 -24.61 0.36
C GLY A 425 8.76 -23.48 -0.66
N LYS A 426 7.69 -22.74 -1.02
CA LYS A 426 7.82 -21.62 -1.94
C LYS A 426 8.27 -20.36 -1.21
N ALA A 427 9.37 -19.76 -1.69
CA ALA A 427 9.93 -18.55 -1.15
C ALA A 427 10.31 -17.55 -2.25
N MET A 428 10.26 -16.26 -1.95
CA MET A 428 10.70 -15.19 -2.82
C MET A 428 11.77 -14.36 -2.10
N PHE A 429 12.88 -14.09 -2.78
CA PHE A 429 13.95 -13.24 -2.28
C PHE A 429 14.01 -11.96 -3.12
N VAL A 430 13.86 -10.81 -2.48
CA VAL A 430 13.77 -9.49 -3.12
C VAL A 430 15.08 -8.73 -2.93
N CYS A 431 15.80 -8.50 -4.02
CA CYS A 431 17.07 -7.76 -4.03
C CYS A 431 16.88 -6.30 -4.45
N ALA A 432 17.76 -5.42 -3.99
CA ALA A 432 17.69 -3.99 -4.25
C ALA A 432 17.98 -3.64 -5.73
N SER A 433 18.95 -4.30 -6.37
CA SER A 433 19.33 -4.08 -7.76
C SER A 433 19.60 -5.39 -8.50
N ARG A 434 19.79 -5.29 -9.82
CA ARG A 434 20.10 -6.43 -10.70
C ARG A 434 21.49 -7.04 -10.42
N GLU A 435 22.47 -6.16 -10.18
CA GLU A 435 23.85 -6.55 -9.85
C GLU A 435 23.88 -7.28 -8.50
N ILE A 436 23.23 -6.71 -7.47
CA ILE A 436 23.10 -7.35 -6.16
C ILE A 436 22.40 -8.72 -6.27
N ALA A 437 21.35 -8.82 -7.07
CA ALA A 437 20.66 -10.09 -7.27
C ALA A 437 21.56 -11.15 -7.95
N TRP A 438 22.38 -10.72 -8.92
CA TRP A 438 23.34 -11.58 -9.59
C TRP A 438 24.46 -12.06 -8.65
N ASP A 439 25.00 -11.14 -7.87
CA ASP A 439 26.04 -11.48 -6.89
C ASP A 439 25.50 -12.39 -5.78
N PHE A 440 24.32 -12.12 -5.26
CA PHE A 440 23.63 -13.00 -4.30
C PHE A 440 23.36 -14.41 -4.88
N TYR A 441 22.92 -14.50 -6.13
CA TYR A 441 22.71 -15.77 -6.82
C TYR A 441 24.02 -16.57 -6.91
N ARG A 442 25.13 -15.91 -7.25
CA ARG A 442 26.47 -16.55 -7.33
C ARG A 442 26.94 -17.05 -5.96
N GLN A 443 26.78 -16.24 -4.91
CA GLN A 443 27.11 -16.64 -3.54
C GLN A 443 26.25 -17.83 -3.09
N LEU A 444 24.95 -17.80 -3.35
CA LEU A 444 24.04 -18.89 -2.99
C LEU A 444 24.39 -20.19 -3.74
N LYS A 445 24.77 -20.10 -5.01
CA LYS A 445 25.21 -21.26 -5.81
C LYS A 445 26.50 -21.88 -5.28
N ALA A 446 27.43 -21.06 -4.82
CA ALA A 446 28.66 -21.53 -4.18
C ALA A 446 28.39 -22.23 -2.83
N ILE A 447 27.44 -21.73 -2.02
CA ILE A 447 27.12 -22.26 -0.69
C ILE A 447 26.24 -23.52 -0.78
N ARG A 448 25.32 -23.58 -1.76
CA ARG A 448 24.33 -24.67 -1.92
C ARG A 448 24.26 -25.17 -3.38
N PRO A 449 25.30 -25.77 -3.92
CA PRO A 449 25.34 -26.23 -5.32
C PRO A 449 24.21 -27.24 -5.63
N ALA A 450 23.78 -28.05 -4.67
CA ALA A 450 22.69 -29.00 -4.84
C ALA A 450 21.32 -28.34 -5.17
N TRP A 451 21.08 -27.09 -4.80
CA TRP A 451 19.87 -26.35 -5.15
C TRP A 451 19.82 -25.95 -6.63
N PHE A 452 20.95 -26.01 -7.31
CA PHE A 452 21.11 -25.66 -8.72
C PHE A 452 21.22 -26.90 -9.62
N GLU A 453 20.97 -28.09 -9.07
CA GLU A 453 20.78 -29.30 -9.85
C GLU A 453 19.42 -29.27 -10.55
N VAL A 454 19.41 -29.61 -11.82
CA VAL A 454 18.19 -29.69 -12.63
C VAL A 454 17.43 -30.97 -12.30
N LYS A 455 16.27 -30.87 -11.67
CA LYS A 455 15.36 -31.97 -11.32
C LYS A 455 13.97 -31.69 -11.86
N GLN A 456 13.22 -32.74 -12.19
CA GLN A 456 11.85 -32.57 -12.66
C GLN A 456 10.88 -32.25 -11.52
N ALA A 457 11.12 -32.86 -10.33
CA ALA A 457 10.38 -32.61 -9.12
C ALA A 457 11.31 -32.71 -7.90
N PRO A 458 10.93 -32.16 -6.74
CA PRO A 458 11.65 -32.39 -5.49
C PRO A 458 11.72 -33.87 -5.11
N ASP A 459 12.76 -34.24 -4.38
CA ASP A 459 12.95 -35.61 -3.90
C ASP A 459 11.73 -36.11 -3.12
N GLY A 460 11.25 -37.29 -3.43
CA GLY A 460 10.06 -37.91 -2.82
C GLY A 460 8.72 -37.54 -3.45
N VAL A 461 8.68 -36.63 -4.42
CA VAL A 461 7.45 -36.26 -5.15
C VAL A 461 7.28 -37.18 -6.36
N VAL A 462 6.16 -37.92 -6.41
CA VAL A 462 5.82 -38.78 -7.54
C VAL A 462 4.96 -38.00 -8.53
N LEU A 463 5.37 -37.96 -9.79
CA LEU A 463 4.63 -37.37 -10.90
C LEU A 463 3.91 -38.46 -11.71
N THR A 464 2.71 -38.17 -12.16
CA THR A 464 2.00 -38.99 -13.15
C THR A 464 2.65 -38.79 -14.54
N GLU A 465 2.40 -39.69 -15.49
CA GLU A 465 2.92 -39.56 -16.85
C GLU A 465 2.50 -38.26 -17.54
N GLN A 466 1.30 -37.78 -17.24
CA GLN A 466 0.82 -36.51 -17.79
C GLN A 466 1.57 -35.32 -17.16
N GLU A 467 1.72 -35.32 -15.83
CA GLU A 467 2.47 -34.29 -15.11
C GLU A 467 3.96 -34.25 -15.53
N GLN A 468 4.56 -35.40 -15.81
CA GLN A 468 5.94 -35.49 -16.35
C GLN A 468 6.08 -34.79 -17.70
N LYS A 469 5.07 -34.86 -18.55
CA LYS A 469 5.07 -34.17 -19.86
C LYS A 469 4.80 -32.67 -19.74
N GLU A 470 4.00 -32.26 -18.76
CA GLU A 470 3.59 -30.85 -18.56
C GLU A 470 4.59 -30.05 -17.73
N LEU A 471 5.44 -30.70 -16.93
CA LEU A 471 6.36 -30.06 -15.99
C LEU A 471 7.82 -30.24 -16.44
N PRO A 472 8.43 -29.24 -17.10
CA PRO A 472 9.83 -29.33 -17.49
C PRO A 472 10.76 -29.33 -16.27
N PRO A 473 11.93 -30.02 -16.38
CA PRO A 473 12.94 -30.00 -15.32
C PRO A 473 13.44 -28.59 -15.02
N SER A 474 13.71 -28.30 -13.75
CA SER A 474 14.16 -26.99 -13.29
C SER A 474 15.12 -27.11 -12.11
N GLU A 475 15.98 -26.12 -11.94
CA GLU A 475 16.69 -25.89 -10.69
C GLU A 475 15.70 -25.44 -9.60
N MET A 476 16.09 -25.63 -8.34
CA MET A 476 15.28 -25.18 -7.21
C MET A 476 15.24 -23.65 -7.07
N VAL A 477 16.32 -22.97 -7.48
CA VAL A 477 16.49 -21.50 -7.42
C VAL A 477 16.54 -20.93 -8.84
N LYS A 478 15.74 -19.92 -9.09
CA LYS A 478 15.76 -19.16 -10.36
C LYS A 478 15.73 -17.67 -10.12
N MET A 479 16.41 -16.92 -11.00
CA MET A 479 16.29 -15.46 -11.08
C MET A 479 15.16 -15.09 -12.05
N VAL A 480 14.31 -14.14 -11.63
CA VAL A 480 13.19 -13.68 -12.45
C VAL A 480 13.27 -12.17 -12.63
N MET A 481 13.83 -11.75 -13.74
CA MET A 481 13.92 -10.34 -14.17
C MET A 481 14.05 -10.25 -15.70
N THR A 482 13.88 -9.04 -16.23
CA THR A 482 14.06 -8.78 -17.67
C THR A 482 15.53 -8.75 -18.02
N ARG A 483 15.89 -9.16 -19.23
CA ARG A 483 17.24 -8.91 -19.79
C ARG A 483 17.53 -7.44 -19.92
N GLY A 484 18.73 -6.99 -19.56
CA GLY A 484 19.28 -5.68 -19.81
C GLY A 484 20.22 -5.70 -21.01
N LYS A 485 20.45 -4.53 -21.65
CA LYS A 485 21.42 -4.42 -22.74
C LYS A 485 22.87 -4.51 -22.25
N ASP A 486 23.08 -4.15 -21.00
CA ASP A 486 24.37 -4.07 -20.35
C ASP A 486 24.65 -5.28 -19.42
N ASP A 487 23.78 -6.32 -19.46
CA ASP A 487 24.01 -7.56 -18.72
C ASP A 487 25.25 -8.28 -19.27
N ASP A 488 26.02 -8.91 -18.38
CA ASP A 488 27.06 -9.84 -18.83
C ASP A 488 26.43 -11.06 -19.53
N GLU A 489 27.20 -11.74 -20.37
CA GLU A 489 26.71 -12.85 -21.21
C GLU A 489 26.08 -13.97 -20.35
N ALA A 490 26.69 -14.31 -19.23
CA ALA A 490 26.20 -15.35 -18.33
C ALA A 490 24.86 -14.99 -17.68
N LEU A 491 24.68 -13.75 -17.23
CA LEU A 491 23.43 -13.24 -16.69
C LEU A 491 22.37 -13.15 -17.79
N TYR A 492 22.74 -12.62 -18.96
CA TYR A 492 21.83 -12.47 -20.11
C TYR A 492 21.24 -13.82 -20.52
N ASP A 493 22.06 -14.87 -20.62
CA ASP A 493 21.62 -16.22 -20.98
C ASP A 493 20.75 -16.84 -19.89
N LEU A 494 21.13 -16.69 -18.62
CA LEU A 494 20.35 -17.21 -17.47
C LEU A 494 18.93 -16.65 -17.42
N LEU A 495 18.73 -15.36 -17.72
CA LEU A 495 17.43 -14.70 -17.64
C LEU A 495 16.45 -15.08 -18.76
N GLY A 496 16.94 -15.59 -19.87
CA GLY A 496 16.10 -16.08 -20.97
C GLY A 496 15.18 -15.05 -21.60
N THR A 497 14.30 -15.51 -22.48
CA THR A 497 13.33 -14.67 -23.23
C THR A 497 12.08 -14.35 -22.42
N LYS A 498 11.15 -13.58 -23.02
CA LYS A 498 9.83 -13.33 -22.42
C LYS A 498 9.02 -14.64 -22.29
N GLU A 499 9.14 -15.53 -23.26
CA GLU A 499 8.48 -16.85 -23.26
C GLU A 499 9.04 -17.74 -22.15
N TYR A 500 10.34 -17.73 -21.93
CA TYR A 500 10.97 -18.44 -20.82
C TYR A 500 10.47 -17.94 -19.46
N ARG A 501 10.33 -16.63 -19.29
CA ARG A 501 9.76 -16.08 -18.03
C ARG A 501 8.29 -16.47 -17.82
N LYS A 502 7.48 -16.56 -18.87
CA LYS A 502 6.10 -17.10 -18.80
C LYS A 502 6.10 -18.59 -18.37
N GLU A 503 7.09 -19.33 -18.80
CA GLU A 503 7.25 -20.73 -18.38
C GLU A 503 7.68 -20.82 -16.90
N LEU A 504 8.60 -19.97 -16.44
CA LEU A 504 8.96 -19.86 -15.01
C LEU A 504 7.76 -19.51 -14.14
N ASP A 505 6.87 -18.62 -14.62
CA ASP A 505 5.60 -18.29 -13.92
C ASP A 505 4.72 -19.53 -13.71
N LYS A 506 4.53 -20.33 -14.76
CA LYS A 506 3.76 -21.59 -14.68
C LYS A 506 4.40 -22.60 -13.74
N GLN A 507 5.74 -22.76 -13.83
CA GLN A 507 6.47 -23.67 -12.95
C GLN A 507 6.40 -23.24 -11.49
N PHE A 508 6.58 -21.94 -11.21
CA PHE A 508 6.48 -21.45 -9.84
C PHE A 508 5.07 -21.59 -9.26
N LYS A 509 4.02 -21.51 -10.07
CA LYS A 509 2.62 -21.78 -9.66
C LYS A 509 2.30 -23.26 -9.48
N ASN A 510 3.15 -24.17 -9.93
CA ASN A 510 2.93 -25.60 -9.78
C ASN A 510 3.54 -26.11 -8.46
N ALA A 511 2.74 -26.66 -7.58
CA ALA A 511 3.17 -27.16 -6.26
C ALA A 511 4.20 -28.29 -6.33
N LYS A 512 4.16 -29.11 -7.43
CA LYS A 512 5.05 -30.26 -7.65
C LYS A 512 6.35 -29.91 -8.37
N SER A 513 6.50 -28.67 -8.85
CA SER A 513 7.72 -28.20 -9.50
C SER A 513 8.91 -28.20 -8.55
N ASN A 514 10.10 -28.51 -9.08
CA ASN A 514 11.36 -28.33 -8.33
C ASN A 514 11.69 -26.84 -8.09
N PHE A 515 11.14 -25.91 -8.87
CA PHE A 515 11.35 -24.46 -8.68
C PHE A 515 10.63 -23.96 -7.41
N LYS A 516 11.41 -23.69 -6.36
CA LYS A 516 10.93 -23.29 -5.02
C LYS A 516 11.30 -21.86 -4.61
N ILE A 517 12.45 -21.36 -5.03
CA ILE A 517 13.01 -20.08 -4.61
C ILE A 517 13.16 -19.16 -5.82
N ALA A 518 12.42 -18.05 -5.83
CA ALA A 518 12.52 -17.01 -6.85
C ALA A 518 13.32 -15.81 -6.33
N ILE A 519 14.42 -15.46 -7.00
CA ILE A 519 15.19 -14.23 -6.76
C ILE A 519 14.68 -13.17 -7.72
N VAL A 520 14.20 -12.04 -7.20
CA VAL A 520 13.54 -10.96 -7.96
C VAL A 520 14.07 -9.59 -7.54
N VAL A 521 13.87 -8.58 -8.40
CA VAL A 521 14.15 -7.18 -8.07
C VAL A 521 12.83 -6.37 -8.02
N ASP A 522 12.10 -6.30 -9.13
CA ASP A 522 10.79 -5.61 -9.23
C ASP A 522 9.68 -6.49 -9.79
N MET A 523 10.07 -7.52 -10.55
CA MET A 523 9.11 -8.48 -11.11
C MET A 523 8.47 -9.31 -10.00
N TRP A 524 7.19 -9.63 -10.19
CA TRP A 524 6.37 -10.41 -9.26
C TRP A 524 6.03 -9.73 -7.92
N LEU A 525 6.62 -8.58 -7.61
CA LEU A 525 6.26 -7.82 -6.41
C LEU A 525 4.82 -7.29 -6.48
N THR A 526 4.30 -7.14 -7.69
CA THR A 526 2.94 -6.67 -7.94
C THR A 526 2.24 -7.54 -8.97
N GLY A 527 0.95 -7.80 -8.79
CA GLY A 527 0.14 -8.55 -9.77
C GLY A 527 0.37 -10.06 -9.84
N PHE A 528 1.35 -10.59 -9.14
CA PHE A 528 1.67 -12.01 -9.14
C PHE A 528 0.92 -12.75 -8.03
N ASP A 529 0.19 -13.81 -8.38
CA ASP A 529 -0.66 -14.55 -7.45
C ASP A 529 -0.23 -16.02 -7.34
N VAL A 530 0.31 -16.39 -6.19
CA VAL A 530 0.74 -17.76 -5.84
C VAL A 530 0.35 -18.04 -4.40
N PRO A 531 -0.76 -18.75 -4.16
CA PRO A 531 -1.22 -19.07 -2.81
C PRO A 531 -0.20 -19.85 -1.98
N GLU A 532 0.61 -20.69 -2.61
CA GLU A 532 1.66 -21.50 -1.97
C GLU A 532 2.86 -20.67 -1.48
N LEU A 533 3.02 -19.43 -1.95
CA LEU A 533 4.09 -18.54 -1.49
C LEU A 533 3.81 -18.12 -0.04
N ASP A 534 4.56 -18.67 0.89
CA ASP A 534 4.38 -18.41 2.33
C ASP A 534 5.47 -17.53 2.93
N THR A 535 6.62 -17.37 2.28
CA THR A 535 7.74 -16.60 2.83
C THR A 535 8.31 -15.65 1.76
N ILE A 536 8.50 -14.40 2.17
CA ILE A 536 9.22 -13.39 1.38
C ILE A 536 10.38 -12.84 2.20
N TYR A 537 11.55 -12.83 1.59
CA TYR A 537 12.78 -12.25 2.15
C TYR A 537 13.04 -10.93 1.47
N ILE A 538 13.25 -9.87 2.24
CA ILE A 538 13.38 -8.51 1.71
C ILE A 538 14.77 -7.96 2.03
N ASP A 539 15.55 -7.77 0.98
CA ASP A 539 16.84 -7.06 0.98
C ASP A 539 16.76 -5.85 0.03
N LYS A 540 15.67 -5.09 0.14
CA LYS A 540 15.39 -3.93 -0.71
C LYS A 540 14.68 -2.84 0.10
N PRO A 541 15.12 -1.56 0.01
CA PRO A 541 14.44 -0.44 0.66
C PRO A 541 13.10 -0.16 -0.02
N LEU A 542 12.05 -0.79 0.48
CA LEU A 542 10.68 -0.62 0.01
C LEU A 542 9.93 0.39 0.88
N GLN A 543 9.13 1.25 0.25
CA GLN A 543 8.38 2.28 0.94
C GLN A 543 6.90 2.28 0.54
N LYS A 544 6.04 2.74 1.46
CA LYS A 544 4.60 3.00 1.22
C LYS A 544 3.91 1.84 0.48
N HIS A 545 3.27 2.14 -0.64
CA HIS A 545 2.48 1.18 -1.41
C HIS A 545 3.29 0.00 -1.98
N ASN A 546 4.54 0.23 -2.44
CA ASN A 546 5.39 -0.85 -2.95
C ASN A 546 5.68 -1.89 -1.87
N LEU A 547 5.89 -1.44 -0.63
CA LEU A 547 6.08 -2.33 0.52
C LEU A 547 4.82 -3.15 0.78
N ILE A 548 3.65 -2.52 0.87
CA ILE A 548 2.38 -3.23 1.10
C ILE A 548 2.08 -4.23 -0.01
N GLN A 549 2.28 -3.86 -1.26
CA GLN A 549 2.07 -4.78 -2.39
C GLN A 549 3.01 -5.99 -2.33
N THR A 550 4.26 -5.77 -1.94
CA THR A 550 5.27 -6.82 -1.81
C THR A 550 4.93 -7.78 -0.66
N ILE A 551 4.66 -7.27 0.54
CA ILE A 551 4.31 -8.13 1.69
C ILE A 551 2.97 -8.86 1.49
N SER A 552 2.06 -8.29 0.71
CA SER A 552 0.78 -8.91 0.38
C SER A 552 0.89 -10.11 -0.58
N ARG A 553 2.09 -10.44 -1.09
CA ARG A 553 2.28 -11.67 -1.87
C ARG A 553 2.15 -12.92 -1.01
N VAL A 554 2.49 -12.85 0.27
CA VAL A 554 2.44 -13.99 1.20
C VAL A 554 1.13 -14.10 1.98
N ASN A 555 0.17 -13.18 1.80
CA ASN A 555 -1.08 -13.18 2.56
C ASN A 555 -2.21 -14.02 1.92
N ARG A 556 -1.97 -14.74 0.83
CA ARG A 556 -2.97 -15.57 0.17
C ARG A 556 -3.36 -16.76 1.04
N LYS A 557 -4.67 -17.04 1.13
CA LYS A 557 -5.19 -18.21 1.83
C LYS A 557 -4.93 -19.48 1.02
N LEU A 558 -4.47 -20.51 1.68
CA LEU A 558 -4.32 -21.87 1.16
C LEU A 558 -4.54 -22.87 2.30
N GLU A 559 -5.05 -24.05 2.01
CA GLU A 559 -5.18 -25.13 2.99
C GLU A 559 -3.83 -25.43 3.65
N GLY A 560 -3.81 -25.45 4.97
CA GLY A 560 -2.59 -25.62 5.77
C GLY A 560 -1.74 -24.35 5.95
N LYS A 561 -2.11 -23.20 5.35
CA LYS A 561 -1.41 -21.94 5.51
C LYS A 561 -2.12 -21.02 6.51
N SER A 562 -1.55 -20.88 7.70
CA SER A 562 -2.10 -20.04 8.77
C SER A 562 -1.59 -18.60 8.76
N LYS A 563 -0.42 -18.35 8.16
CA LYS A 563 0.24 -17.06 8.10
C LYS A 563 1.18 -16.95 6.90
N GLY A 564 1.48 -15.73 6.48
CA GLY A 564 2.59 -15.39 5.59
C GLY A 564 3.74 -14.80 6.40
N LEU A 565 4.98 -15.11 6.06
CA LEU A 565 6.16 -14.59 6.74
C LEU A 565 6.90 -13.58 5.86
N VAL A 566 7.21 -12.44 6.44
CA VAL A 566 8.10 -11.41 5.88
C VAL A 566 9.39 -11.41 6.69
N VAL A 567 10.48 -11.77 6.06
CA VAL A 567 11.83 -11.73 6.63
C VAL A 567 12.55 -10.50 6.10
N ASP A 568 13.01 -9.64 6.98
CA ASP A 568 13.58 -8.33 6.64
C ASP A 568 15.06 -8.26 7.02
N TYR A 569 15.91 -8.03 6.02
CA TYR A 569 17.37 -7.90 6.18
C TYR A 569 17.87 -6.45 6.23
N ILE A 570 16.97 -5.45 6.08
CA ILE A 570 17.37 -4.03 5.99
C ILE A 570 16.67 -3.10 7.00
N GLY A 571 15.84 -3.64 7.89
CA GLY A 571 15.20 -2.85 8.95
C GLY A 571 14.02 -1.99 8.51
N ILE A 572 13.14 -2.49 7.62
CA ILE A 572 11.95 -1.78 7.13
C ILE A 572 10.76 -1.76 8.11
N LYS A 573 10.93 -2.22 9.34
CA LYS A 573 9.83 -2.33 10.32
C LYS A 573 9.07 -1.01 10.53
N SER A 574 9.78 0.10 10.67
CA SER A 574 9.16 1.41 10.87
C SER A 574 8.35 1.84 9.64
N GLN A 575 8.90 1.64 8.43
CA GLN A 575 8.22 1.90 7.17
C GLN A 575 7.00 0.98 6.98
N MET A 576 7.11 -0.28 7.41
CA MET A 576 6.01 -1.23 7.37
C MET A 576 4.88 -0.81 8.32
N ASN A 577 5.20 -0.42 9.55
CA ASN A 577 4.21 0.06 10.50
C ASN A 577 3.54 1.36 10.03
N GLN A 578 4.28 2.29 9.46
CA GLN A 578 3.72 3.51 8.86
C GLN A 578 2.82 3.18 7.67
N ALA A 579 3.27 2.32 6.76
CA ALA A 579 2.49 1.90 5.63
C ALA A 579 1.19 1.19 6.08
N LEU A 580 1.26 0.23 6.99
CA LEU A 580 0.09 -0.46 7.55
C LEU A 580 -0.84 0.50 8.30
N ALA A 581 -0.31 1.47 9.03
CA ALA A 581 -1.12 2.49 9.72
C ALA A 581 -1.87 3.39 8.73
N MET A 582 -1.26 3.77 7.60
CA MET A 582 -1.96 4.48 6.52
C MET A 582 -3.15 3.68 5.98
N TYR A 583 -3.08 2.35 5.99
CA TYR A 583 -4.14 1.45 5.53
C TYR A 583 -5.23 1.17 6.58
N SER A 584 -4.90 1.27 7.86
CA SER A 584 -5.87 1.10 8.96
C SER A 584 -6.56 2.41 9.35
N ARG A 585 -6.02 3.57 8.95
CA ARG A 585 -6.51 4.90 9.31
C ARG A 585 -7.48 5.55 8.31
N ILE A 586 -8.12 4.79 7.45
CA ILE A 586 -9.23 5.32 6.63
C ILE A 586 -10.44 5.73 7.52
N ASP A 587 -10.38 5.46 8.81
CA ASP A 587 -11.34 5.95 9.79
C ASP A 587 -10.92 7.31 10.36
N ALA A 588 -11.64 8.37 9.97
CA ALA A 588 -11.91 9.65 10.67
C ALA A 588 -10.73 10.58 11.09
N THR A 589 -9.46 10.16 11.15
CA THR A 589 -8.35 11.01 11.63
C THR A 589 -7.56 11.72 10.53
N ASN A 590 -7.77 11.41 9.26
CA ASN A 590 -7.06 12.05 8.13
C ASN A 590 -7.51 13.50 7.83
N PHE A 591 -8.62 13.96 8.39
CA PHE A 591 -9.10 15.33 8.15
C PHE A 591 -8.21 16.40 8.80
N GLU A 592 -7.63 16.13 9.96
CA GLU A 592 -6.76 17.09 10.65
C GLU A 592 -5.38 17.19 9.97
N ASP A 593 -4.78 16.07 9.56
CA ASP A 593 -3.49 16.06 8.89
C ASP A 593 -3.55 16.70 7.48
N ILE A 594 -4.64 16.50 6.74
CA ILE A 594 -4.86 17.15 5.44
C ILE A 594 -5.05 18.66 5.60
N GLN A 595 -5.82 19.12 6.59
CA GLN A 595 -6.01 20.54 6.87
C GLN A 595 -4.69 21.20 7.27
N GLN A 596 -3.90 20.55 8.10
CA GLN A 596 -2.58 21.05 8.49
C GLN A 596 -1.65 21.15 7.27
N SER A 597 -1.63 20.14 6.40
CA SER A 597 -0.84 20.16 5.18
C SER A 597 -1.29 21.25 4.20
N VAL A 598 -2.60 21.52 4.10
CA VAL A 598 -3.12 22.65 3.30
C VAL A 598 -2.60 23.99 3.86
N ILE A 599 -2.62 24.17 5.19
CA ILE A 599 -2.10 25.38 5.84
C ILE A 599 -0.60 25.53 5.54
N GLU A 600 0.17 24.45 5.64
CA GLU A 600 1.59 24.44 5.32
C GLU A 600 1.87 24.81 3.86
N VAL A 601 1.11 24.25 2.91
CA VAL A 601 1.22 24.61 1.49
C VAL A 601 0.97 26.09 1.29
N LYS A 602 -0.10 26.65 1.85
CA LYS A 602 -0.44 28.09 1.72
C LYS A 602 0.62 28.98 2.35
N ASN A 603 1.15 28.61 3.51
CA ASN A 603 2.25 29.34 4.14
C ASN A 603 3.53 29.34 3.29
N HIS A 604 3.88 28.20 2.68
CA HIS A 604 5.04 28.13 1.79
C HIS A 604 4.80 28.87 0.47
N LEU A 605 3.57 28.91 -0.07
CA LEU A 605 3.23 29.73 -1.24
C LEU A 605 3.40 31.23 -0.94
N ASP A 606 2.97 31.68 0.25
CA ASP A 606 3.15 33.07 0.67
C ASP A 606 4.63 33.44 0.79
N LEU A 607 5.44 32.56 1.41
CA LEU A 607 6.90 32.75 1.53
C LEU A 607 7.59 32.76 0.15
N LEU A 608 7.16 31.90 -0.78
CA LEU A 608 7.66 31.89 -2.15
C LEU A 608 7.22 33.14 -2.92
N GLY A 609 5.99 33.61 -2.70
CA GLY A 609 5.51 34.90 -3.22
C GLY A 609 6.37 36.08 -2.75
N GLN A 610 6.81 36.10 -1.49
CA GLN A 610 7.75 37.10 -0.97
C GLN A 610 9.12 37.02 -1.65
N VAL A 611 9.64 35.80 -1.89
CA VAL A 611 10.91 35.63 -2.64
C VAL A 611 10.79 36.20 -4.05
N PHE A 612 9.61 36.05 -4.68
CA PHE A 612 9.33 36.50 -6.05
C PHE A 612 8.64 37.88 -6.15
N TYR A 613 8.58 38.67 -5.06
CA TYR A 613 7.83 39.93 -5.00
C TYR A 613 8.22 40.94 -6.13
N GLU A 614 9.50 40.96 -6.52
CA GLU A 614 10.00 41.82 -7.58
C GLU A 614 9.99 41.17 -8.97
N PHE A 615 9.47 39.91 -9.08
CA PHE A 615 9.50 39.16 -10.32
C PHE A 615 8.11 39.08 -10.97
N ASP A 616 8.01 39.44 -12.25
CA ASP A 616 6.78 39.31 -13.02
C ASP A 616 6.64 37.88 -13.61
N SER A 617 5.73 37.10 -13.05
CA SER A 617 5.45 35.70 -13.46
C SER A 617 4.25 35.56 -14.43
N ARG A 618 3.59 36.66 -14.85
CA ARG A 618 2.36 36.64 -15.66
C ARG A 618 2.51 35.88 -16.97
N ASP A 619 3.67 35.96 -17.61
CA ASP A 619 3.95 35.25 -18.86
C ASP A 619 3.83 33.71 -18.72
N TYR A 620 4.09 33.16 -17.53
CA TYR A 620 3.94 31.73 -17.28
C TYR A 620 2.48 31.29 -17.40
N PHE A 621 1.56 32.11 -16.92
CA PHE A 621 0.12 31.82 -16.91
C PHE A 621 -0.59 32.22 -18.22
N SER A 622 0.10 32.76 -19.20
CA SER A 622 -0.46 33.15 -20.52
C SER A 622 -0.94 31.95 -21.36
N GLY A 623 -0.46 30.74 -21.07
CA GLY A 623 -0.81 29.55 -21.83
C GLY A 623 0.12 29.25 -23.01
N GLU A 624 0.93 30.21 -23.47
CA GLU A 624 1.85 30.03 -24.59
C GLU A 624 3.14 29.34 -24.18
N PRO A 625 3.48 28.13 -24.73
CA PRO A 625 4.62 27.34 -24.29
C PRO A 625 5.97 28.09 -24.32
N GLN A 626 6.18 28.91 -25.33
CA GLN A 626 7.43 29.63 -25.50
C GLN A 626 7.57 30.79 -24.50
N ALA A 627 6.47 31.48 -24.18
CA ALA A 627 6.43 32.52 -23.15
C ALA A 627 6.64 31.88 -21.74
N GLN A 628 6.04 30.73 -21.49
CA GLN A 628 6.22 29.95 -20.24
C GLN A 628 7.69 29.59 -20.02
N LEU A 629 8.35 29.00 -21.02
CA LEU A 629 9.76 28.61 -20.91
C LEU A 629 10.67 29.84 -20.71
N SER A 630 10.42 30.95 -21.44
CA SER A 630 11.16 32.20 -21.26
C SER A 630 10.98 32.74 -19.83
N CYS A 631 9.77 32.71 -19.30
CA CYS A 631 9.47 33.13 -17.93
C CYS A 631 10.19 32.24 -16.91
N LEU A 632 10.16 30.92 -17.09
CA LEU A 632 10.85 29.97 -16.20
C LEU A 632 12.37 30.18 -16.18
N ASN A 633 13.00 30.43 -17.32
CA ASN A 633 14.43 30.73 -17.39
C ASN A 633 14.77 32.07 -16.69
N ARG A 634 13.99 33.12 -16.88
CA ARG A 634 14.15 34.40 -16.16
C ARG A 634 13.94 34.23 -14.66
N ALA A 635 12.98 33.40 -14.25
CA ALA A 635 12.73 33.06 -12.84
C ALA A 635 13.90 32.30 -12.24
N ALA A 636 14.48 31.33 -12.95
CA ALA A 636 15.68 30.62 -12.49
C ALA A 636 16.88 31.57 -12.32
N GLU A 637 17.15 32.48 -13.28
CA GLU A 637 18.18 33.52 -13.16
C GLU A 637 17.91 34.44 -11.97
N PHE A 638 16.66 34.81 -11.74
CA PHE A 638 16.26 35.63 -10.60
C PHE A 638 16.59 34.93 -9.25
N VAL A 639 16.35 33.63 -9.15
CA VAL A 639 16.67 32.82 -7.97
C VAL A 639 18.18 32.69 -7.77
N LEU A 640 18.94 32.58 -8.87
CA LEU A 640 20.38 32.39 -8.85
C LEU A 640 21.16 33.68 -8.60
N ARG A 641 20.50 34.88 -8.52
CA ARG A 641 21.16 36.14 -8.23
C ARG A 641 22.07 36.13 -7.00
N THR A 642 21.72 35.39 -5.98
CA THR A 642 22.53 35.18 -4.80
C THR A 642 22.35 33.76 -4.25
N GLN A 643 23.42 33.19 -3.68
CA GLN A 643 23.40 31.87 -3.09
C GLN A 643 22.39 31.77 -1.89
N LYS A 644 22.16 32.91 -1.20
CA LYS A 644 21.16 32.96 -0.11
C LYS A 644 19.73 32.78 -0.65
N VAL A 645 19.39 33.44 -1.76
CA VAL A 645 18.07 33.34 -2.42
C VAL A 645 17.89 31.93 -2.99
N GLU A 646 18.91 31.35 -3.63
CA GLU A 646 18.87 30.01 -4.17
C GLU A 646 18.55 28.97 -3.07
N ARG A 647 19.32 28.99 -1.99
CA ARG A 647 19.11 28.05 -0.85
C ARG A 647 17.73 28.18 -0.24
N ARG A 648 17.28 29.43 0.00
CA ARG A 648 15.94 29.71 0.55
C ARG A 648 14.85 29.19 -0.36
N PHE A 649 14.92 29.52 -1.65
CA PHE A 649 13.97 29.05 -2.66
C PHE A 649 13.91 27.52 -2.74
N MET A 650 15.05 26.86 -2.91
CA MET A 650 15.15 25.39 -3.04
C MET A 650 14.60 24.68 -1.80
N GLY A 651 14.87 25.21 -0.60
CA GLY A 651 14.36 24.69 0.66
C GLY A 651 12.84 24.85 0.81
N LEU A 652 12.30 26.01 0.48
CA LEU A 652 10.86 26.30 0.53
C LEU A 652 10.08 25.41 -0.43
N VAL A 653 10.53 25.30 -1.69
CA VAL A 653 9.84 24.46 -2.69
C VAL A 653 9.89 22.98 -2.31
N LYS A 654 10.97 22.51 -1.68
CA LYS A 654 11.06 21.13 -1.18
C LYS A 654 10.01 20.83 -0.09
N ARG A 655 9.86 21.73 0.89
CA ARG A 655 8.87 21.60 1.98
C ARG A 655 7.45 21.72 1.46
N MET A 656 7.20 22.71 0.60
CA MET A 656 5.90 22.89 -0.08
C MET A 656 5.48 21.62 -0.81
N LYS A 657 6.41 21.02 -1.59
CA LYS A 657 6.11 19.77 -2.30
C LYS A 657 5.76 18.63 -1.35
N ALA A 658 6.49 18.47 -0.24
CA ALA A 658 6.22 17.43 0.74
C ALA A 658 4.83 17.56 1.38
N ALA A 659 4.41 18.80 1.70
CA ALA A 659 3.06 19.08 2.21
C ALA A 659 2.00 18.91 1.11
N TYR A 660 2.27 19.38 -0.11
CA TYR A 660 1.35 19.24 -1.24
C TYR A 660 1.10 17.78 -1.62
N ASP A 661 2.11 16.91 -1.57
CA ASP A 661 1.96 15.47 -1.84
C ASP A 661 0.96 14.79 -0.87
N VAL A 662 0.71 15.38 0.30
CA VAL A 662 -0.29 14.91 1.29
C VAL A 662 -1.70 15.44 1.00
N CYS A 663 -1.81 16.70 0.51
CA CYS A 663 -3.09 17.40 0.38
C CYS A 663 -3.46 17.79 -1.06
N CYS A 664 -2.80 17.23 -2.08
CA CYS A 664 -3.04 17.59 -3.49
C CYS A 664 -4.50 17.40 -3.93
N GLY A 665 -5.26 16.50 -3.30
CA GLY A 665 -6.68 16.24 -3.52
C GLY A 665 -7.64 17.18 -2.80
N SER A 666 -7.13 18.07 -1.95
CA SER A 666 -8.01 18.93 -1.14
C SER A 666 -8.67 20.04 -1.96
N GLU A 667 -10.00 20.17 -1.87
CA GLU A 667 -10.76 21.28 -2.46
C GLU A 667 -10.43 22.64 -1.81
N ALA A 668 -9.74 22.65 -0.67
CA ALA A 668 -9.29 23.86 0.01
C ALA A 668 -8.12 24.57 -0.69
N LEU A 669 -7.49 23.92 -1.69
CA LEU A 669 -6.50 24.52 -2.59
C LEU A 669 -7.19 24.97 -3.89
N SER A 670 -7.19 26.26 -4.14
CA SER A 670 -7.73 26.86 -5.38
C SER A 670 -6.89 26.47 -6.60
N GLN A 671 -7.45 26.58 -7.81
CA GLN A 671 -6.73 26.33 -9.05
C GLN A 671 -5.53 27.29 -9.18
N THR A 672 -5.66 28.54 -8.79
CA THR A 672 -4.56 29.51 -8.81
C THR A 672 -3.39 29.09 -7.91
N GLU A 673 -3.68 28.58 -6.71
CA GLU A 673 -2.66 28.05 -5.80
C GLU A 673 -1.95 26.84 -6.41
N ARG A 674 -2.68 25.93 -7.05
CA ARG A 674 -2.10 24.77 -7.78
C ARG A 674 -1.21 25.21 -8.94
N ASP A 675 -1.62 26.21 -9.69
CA ASP A 675 -0.83 26.78 -10.81
C ASP A 675 0.50 27.36 -10.30
N TYR A 676 0.48 28.06 -9.16
CA TYR A 676 1.70 28.56 -8.53
C TYR A 676 2.59 27.45 -7.97
N ILE A 677 2.01 26.38 -7.40
CA ILE A 677 2.78 25.20 -6.97
C ILE A 677 3.55 24.62 -8.17
N HIS A 678 2.88 24.39 -9.28
CA HIS A 678 3.49 23.87 -10.51
C HIS A 678 4.55 24.81 -11.07
N TYR A 679 4.30 26.11 -11.01
CA TYR A 679 5.27 27.13 -11.40
C TYR A 679 6.57 27.02 -10.60
N TYR A 680 6.50 27.02 -9.28
CA TYR A 680 7.68 26.93 -8.42
C TYR A 680 8.43 25.59 -8.57
N LEU A 681 7.72 24.48 -8.77
CA LEU A 681 8.33 23.18 -9.06
C LEU A 681 9.09 23.20 -10.39
N ALA A 682 8.55 23.85 -11.41
CA ALA A 682 9.20 24.00 -12.71
C ALA A 682 10.47 24.87 -12.62
N VAL A 683 10.40 26.02 -11.92
CA VAL A 683 11.58 26.89 -11.66
C VAL A 683 12.67 26.10 -10.93
N ARG A 684 12.30 25.36 -9.86
CA ARG A 684 13.26 24.52 -9.12
C ARG A 684 13.98 23.53 -10.04
N SER A 685 13.26 22.91 -10.97
CA SER A 685 13.85 21.95 -11.93
C SER A 685 14.90 22.60 -12.84
N ILE A 686 14.68 23.85 -13.24
CA ILE A 686 15.63 24.61 -14.08
C ILE A 686 16.85 25.06 -13.26
N VAL A 687 16.63 25.63 -12.07
CA VAL A 687 17.72 26.02 -11.15
C VAL A 687 18.65 24.84 -10.91
N PHE A 688 18.09 23.65 -10.64
CA PHE A 688 18.86 22.43 -10.46
C PHE A 688 19.76 22.10 -11.66
N LYS A 689 19.22 22.25 -12.88
CA LYS A 689 20.00 21.95 -14.11
C LYS A 689 21.11 22.98 -14.36
N LEU A 690 20.86 24.23 -14.02
CA LEU A 690 21.82 25.34 -14.23
C LEU A 690 22.98 25.33 -13.21
N THR A 691 22.76 24.76 -12.03
CA THR A 691 23.78 24.68 -10.97
C THR A 691 24.78 23.52 -11.11
N LYS A 692 24.65 22.70 -12.17
CA LYS A 692 25.58 21.57 -12.41
C LYS A 692 26.99 21.98 -12.85
N GLY A 693 27.23 23.11 -13.50
CA GLY A 693 28.54 23.65 -13.94
C GLY A 693 29.61 22.61 -14.28
N ASP A 694 30.90 22.95 -14.14
CA ASP A 694 32.05 22.04 -14.26
C ASP A 694 32.36 21.27 -12.96
N ALA A 695 31.64 21.53 -11.88
CA ALA A 695 31.80 20.82 -10.61
C ALA A 695 31.22 19.39 -10.70
N PRO A 696 31.74 18.41 -9.93
CA PRO A 696 31.20 17.05 -9.90
C PRO A 696 29.69 17.07 -9.65
N ASP A 697 28.91 16.40 -10.52
CA ASP A 697 27.48 16.25 -10.32
C ASP A 697 27.15 15.14 -9.30
N VAL A 698 25.86 15.04 -8.91
CA VAL A 698 25.41 14.03 -7.94
C VAL A 698 25.77 12.60 -8.38
N THR A 699 25.75 12.32 -9.69
CA THR A 699 26.08 10.97 -10.22
C THR A 699 27.56 10.67 -10.06
N GLN A 700 28.43 11.63 -10.39
CA GLN A 700 29.88 11.47 -10.26
C GLN A 700 30.32 11.37 -8.80
N MET A 701 29.74 12.21 -7.92
CA MET A 701 29.98 12.12 -6.48
C MET A 701 29.51 10.77 -5.93
N ASN A 702 28.30 10.33 -6.30
CA ASN A 702 27.76 9.05 -5.87
C ASN A 702 28.63 7.86 -6.30
N ALA A 703 29.15 7.86 -7.54
CA ALA A 703 30.05 6.81 -8.02
C ALA A 703 31.33 6.76 -7.18
N ARG A 704 31.98 7.91 -6.98
CA ARG A 704 33.25 7.97 -6.23
C ARG A 704 33.06 7.61 -4.76
N VAL A 705 31.98 8.11 -4.12
CA VAL A 705 31.72 7.81 -2.71
C VAL A 705 31.29 6.36 -2.51
N ARG A 706 30.59 5.74 -3.47
CA ARG A 706 30.32 4.28 -3.43
C ARG A 706 31.61 3.46 -3.43
N GLU A 707 32.60 3.81 -4.26
CA GLU A 707 33.92 3.13 -4.24
C GLU A 707 34.57 3.26 -2.87
N MET A 708 34.61 4.49 -2.30
CA MET A 708 35.22 4.73 -0.99
C MET A 708 34.48 4.04 0.15
N ILE A 709 33.14 4.00 0.13
CA ILE A 709 32.34 3.27 1.12
C ILE A 709 32.50 1.77 0.97
N ALA A 710 32.56 1.22 -0.24
CA ALA A 710 32.79 -0.21 -0.47
C ALA A 710 34.13 -0.68 0.13
N GLU A 711 35.18 0.16 0.08
CA GLU A 711 36.42 -0.10 0.75
C GLU A 711 36.36 -0.04 2.29
N ALA A 712 35.38 0.71 2.83
CA ALA A 712 35.18 0.91 4.27
C ALA A 712 34.31 -0.13 4.94
N LEU A 713 33.56 -0.94 4.15
CA LEU A 713 32.57 -1.87 4.66
C LEU A 713 33.18 -3.22 5.04
N LYS A 714 32.75 -3.75 6.19
CA LYS A 714 33.02 -5.12 6.65
C LYS A 714 31.72 -5.75 7.10
N ALA A 715 31.41 -6.94 6.59
CA ALA A 715 30.24 -7.70 7.02
C ALA A 715 30.59 -8.65 8.18
N ASP A 716 29.86 -8.60 9.26
CA ASP A 716 30.08 -9.39 10.49
C ASP A 716 28.98 -10.45 10.74
N GLY A 717 28.24 -10.80 9.71
CA GLY A 717 27.17 -11.78 9.80
C GLY A 717 25.78 -11.17 9.95
N VAL A 718 24.79 -12.05 10.12
CA VAL A 718 23.38 -11.69 10.21
C VAL A 718 22.84 -12.04 11.58
N GLU A 719 22.24 -11.09 12.27
CA GLU A 719 21.58 -11.30 13.56
C GLU A 719 20.06 -11.24 13.43
N GLU A 720 19.37 -12.09 14.18
CA GLU A 720 17.92 -11.98 14.34
C GLU A 720 17.63 -10.81 15.28
N ILE A 721 16.97 -9.77 14.76
CA ILE A 721 16.72 -8.53 15.51
C ILE A 721 15.34 -8.53 16.15
N TYR A 722 14.34 -9.14 15.50
CA TYR A 722 12.96 -9.00 15.95
C TYR A 722 11.99 -10.03 15.35
N PHE A 723 11.14 -10.59 16.17
CA PHE A 723 10.07 -11.51 15.78
C PHE A 723 8.69 -10.90 16.11
N LEU A 724 7.90 -10.56 15.09
CA LEU A 724 6.58 -9.98 15.28
C LEU A 724 5.52 -11.10 15.22
N GLY A 725 5.04 -11.51 16.34
CA GLY A 725 4.01 -12.57 16.44
C GLY A 725 3.96 -13.29 17.78
N ASP A 726 4.99 -13.12 18.61
CA ASP A 726 4.96 -13.58 19.99
C ASP A 726 4.48 -12.46 20.95
N LYS A 727 3.66 -12.84 21.93
CA LYS A 727 3.10 -11.94 22.96
C LYS A 727 4.16 -11.35 23.92
N LYS A 728 5.45 -11.55 23.65
CA LYS A 728 6.59 -11.06 24.45
C LYS A 728 7.42 -9.97 23.78
N ALA A 729 6.91 -9.30 22.74
CA ALA A 729 7.54 -8.07 22.31
C ALA A 729 7.26 -7.00 23.36
N GLU A 730 8.21 -6.78 24.26
CA GLU A 730 8.20 -5.62 25.15
C GLU A 730 8.00 -4.37 24.32
N SER A 731 6.92 -3.65 24.56
CA SER A 731 6.75 -2.29 24.06
C SER A 731 7.95 -1.51 24.54
N ILE A 732 8.66 -0.83 23.64
CA ILE A 732 9.73 0.10 24.06
C ILE A 732 9.07 1.08 25.02
N ASP A 733 9.45 0.98 26.30
CA ASP A 733 9.01 1.95 27.29
C ASP A 733 9.68 3.28 26.95
N ILE A 734 8.85 4.25 26.52
CA ILE A 734 9.32 5.60 26.18
C ILE A 734 9.86 6.35 27.41
N PHE A 735 9.59 5.84 28.60
CA PHE A 735 10.10 6.36 29.89
C PHE A 735 11.37 5.62 30.37
N ASP A 736 11.91 4.70 29.58
CA ASP A 736 13.18 4.02 29.89
C ASP A 736 14.31 5.04 29.91
N GLU A 737 14.99 5.14 31.05
CA GLU A 737 16.10 6.07 31.27
C GLU A 737 17.28 5.81 30.34
N ASP A 738 17.55 4.55 29.99
CA ASP A 738 18.57 4.18 29.02
C ASP A 738 18.23 4.65 27.62
N TYR A 739 16.94 4.67 27.27
CA TYR A 739 16.49 5.16 25.97
C TYR A 739 16.58 6.68 25.87
N LEU A 740 16.14 7.41 26.90
CA LEU A 740 16.31 8.87 27.00
C LEU A 740 17.79 9.29 27.04
N ALA A 741 18.63 8.53 27.75
CA ALA A 741 20.08 8.76 27.78
C ALA A 741 20.72 8.57 26.39
N ARG A 742 20.25 7.64 25.57
CA ARG A 742 20.71 7.46 24.19
C ARG A 742 20.31 8.62 23.29
N ILE A 743 19.07 9.14 23.42
CA ILE A 743 18.62 10.34 22.69
C ILE A 743 19.48 11.55 23.09
N ASN A 744 19.80 11.71 24.36
CA ASN A 744 20.62 12.81 24.83
C ASN A 744 22.08 12.76 24.32
N LYS A 745 22.55 11.60 23.87
CA LYS A 745 23.89 11.43 23.24
C LYS A 745 23.90 11.77 21.75
N ILE A 746 22.74 12.04 21.12
CA ILE A 746 22.67 12.43 19.72
C ILE A 746 23.29 13.81 19.53
N LYS A 747 24.31 13.88 18.68
CA LYS A 747 25.08 15.12 18.41
C LYS A 747 24.42 16.06 17.40
N LEU A 748 23.34 15.62 16.72
CA LEU A 748 22.61 16.42 15.74
C LEU A 748 21.39 17.09 16.41
N PRO A 749 21.44 18.41 16.71
CA PRO A 749 20.45 19.07 17.55
C PRO A 749 19.02 19.00 16.99
N ALA A 750 18.84 19.22 15.69
CA ALA A 750 17.53 19.18 15.05
C ALA A 750 16.91 17.77 15.04
N THR A 751 17.75 16.73 14.86
CA THR A 751 17.31 15.32 14.92
C THR A 751 16.89 14.95 16.35
N LYS A 752 17.65 15.44 17.37
CA LYS A 752 17.33 15.25 18.78
C LYS A 752 15.96 15.86 19.11
N ILE A 753 15.70 17.10 18.70
CA ILE A 753 14.42 17.78 18.95
C ILE A 753 13.26 17.05 18.26
N GLN A 754 13.40 16.64 16.99
CA GLN A 754 12.35 15.90 16.30
C GLN A 754 12.02 14.55 16.94
N LEU A 755 13.03 13.86 17.46
CA LEU A 755 12.83 12.61 18.20
C LEU A 755 12.10 12.86 19.53
N LEU A 756 12.51 13.89 20.30
CA LEU A 756 11.85 14.29 21.55
C LEU A 756 10.42 14.75 21.31
N GLN A 757 10.13 15.49 20.21
CA GLN A 757 8.78 15.86 19.81
C GLN A 757 7.88 14.63 19.62
N LYS A 758 8.32 13.66 18.81
CA LYS A 758 7.54 12.44 18.53
C LYS A 758 7.29 11.61 19.80
N LEU A 759 8.28 11.52 20.66
CA LEU A 759 8.14 10.81 21.93
C LEU A 759 7.14 11.50 22.84
N LEU A 760 7.24 12.83 22.93
CA LEU A 760 6.37 13.63 23.79
C LEU A 760 4.93 13.64 23.31
N GLU A 761 4.69 13.75 21.98
CA GLU A 761 3.38 13.60 21.38
C GLU A 761 2.74 12.25 21.74
N LYS A 762 3.52 11.18 21.66
CA LYS A 762 3.06 9.84 22.01
C LYS A 762 2.79 9.72 23.52
N ALA A 763 3.72 10.19 24.35
CA ALA A 763 3.55 10.17 25.81
C ALA A 763 2.29 10.92 26.26
N ILE A 764 2.08 12.14 25.74
CA ILE A 764 0.89 12.94 26.02
C ILE A 764 -0.39 12.25 25.52
N SER A 765 -0.35 11.66 24.34
CA SER A 765 -1.49 10.92 23.76
C SER A 765 -1.88 9.72 24.61
N ASP A 766 -0.90 8.96 25.09
CA ASP A 766 -1.14 7.79 25.94
C ASP A 766 -1.60 8.22 27.34
N PHE A 767 -1.02 9.28 27.88
CA PHE A 767 -1.45 9.85 29.16
C PHE A 767 -2.88 10.43 29.13
N LYS A 768 -3.29 11.07 28.03
CA LYS A 768 -4.66 11.57 27.84
C LYS A 768 -5.72 10.49 27.89
N LYS A 769 -5.40 9.26 27.49
CA LYS A 769 -6.34 8.14 27.58
C LYS A 769 -6.70 7.80 29.00
N VAL A 770 -5.85 8.15 29.92
CA VAL A 770 -5.93 7.82 31.35
C VAL A 770 -6.35 9.03 32.19
N ASN A 771 -5.74 10.19 31.97
CA ASN A 771 -6.05 11.43 32.67
C ASN A 771 -6.16 12.59 31.68
N GLN A 772 -7.36 12.84 31.19
CA GLN A 772 -7.64 13.84 30.16
C GLN A 772 -7.33 15.26 30.61
N LEU A 773 -7.58 15.59 31.89
CA LEU A 773 -7.41 16.94 32.42
C LEU A 773 -5.93 17.34 32.51
N GLN A 774 -5.09 16.50 33.06
CA GLN A 774 -3.65 16.73 33.13
C GLN A 774 -3.00 16.60 31.73
N GLY A 775 -3.50 15.69 30.89
CA GLY A 775 -3.06 15.56 29.51
C GLY A 775 -3.29 16.83 28.67
N ILE A 776 -4.34 17.62 28.95
CA ILE A 776 -4.56 18.95 28.32
C ILE A 776 -3.47 19.94 28.81
N ASN A 777 -3.08 19.94 30.08
CA ASN A 777 -2.01 20.78 30.57
C ASN A 777 -0.67 20.48 29.95
N PHE A 778 -0.30 19.20 29.81
CA PHE A 778 0.93 18.78 29.12
C PHE A 778 0.90 19.16 27.64
N THR A 779 -0.25 19.04 27.00
CA THR A 779 -0.42 19.50 25.60
C THR A 779 -0.15 20.98 25.44
N ARG A 780 -0.68 21.84 26.35
CA ARG A 780 -0.46 23.29 26.29
C ARG A 780 1.02 23.65 26.50
N ARG A 781 1.68 23.01 27.48
CA ARG A 781 3.11 23.24 27.74
C ARG A 781 3.96 22.83 26.54
N PHE A 782 3.68 21.68 25.95
CA PHE A 782 4.35 21.19 24.76
C PHE A 782 4.12 22.12 23.55
N GLN A 783 2.88 22.55 23.32
CA GLN A 783 2.57 23.46 22.23
C GLN A 783 3.30 24.79 22.38
N ALA A 784 3.39 25.33 23.59
CA ALA A 784 4.13 26.57 23.86
C ALA A 784 5.63 26.45 23.51
N ILE A 785 6.25 25.28 23.74
CA ILE A 785 7.63 25.01 23.33
C ILE A 785 7.75 24.96 21.81
N ILE A 786 6.82 24.26 21.14
CA ILE A 786 6.79 24.13 19.69
C ILE A 786 6.56 25.49 19.02
N ASP A 787 5.64 26.29 19.54
CA ASP A 787 5.36 27.63 19.00
C ASP A 787 6.59 28.52 19.09
N ARG A 788 7.27 28.57 20.26
CA ARG A 788 8.57 29.27 20.42
C ARG A 788 9.65 28.73 19.50
N TYR A 789 9.68 27.40 19.29
CA TYR A 789 10.62 26.78 18.36
C TYR A 789 10.33 27.18 16.90
N ASN A 790 9.07 27.36 16.51
CA ASN A 790 8.62 27.71 15.16
C ASN A 790 8.60 29.21 14.88
N GLU A 791 8.44 30.08 15.90
CA GLU A 791 8.41 31.55 15.78
C GLU A 791 9.77 32.19 15.47
N ARG A 792 10.82 31.37 15.44
CA ARG A 792 12.18 31.83 15.11
C ARG A 792 12.26 32.45 13.75
N ARG A 793 12.93 33.60 13.64
CA ARG A 793 13.29 34.18 12.34
C ARG A 793 14.36 33.30 11.68
N GLU A 794 14.28 33.11 10.38
CA GLU A 794 15.25 32.30 9.59
C GLU A 794 16.70 32.80 9.69
N ASP A 795 16.92 34.03 10.18
CA ASP A 795 18.23 34.64 10.38
C ASP A 795 18.86 34.31 11.76
N ASP A 796 18.09 33.77 12.70
CA ASP A 796 18.60 33.33 14.00
C ASP A 796 19.25 31.95 13.83
N VAL A 797 20.56 31.97 13.62
CA VAL A 797 21.37 30.75 13.76
C VAL A 797 21.32 30.35 15.23
N LEU A 798 20.54 29.32 15.57
CA LEU A 798 20.50 28.80 16.92
C LEU A 798 21.90 28.37 17.36
N ASN A 799 22.38 28.96 18.45
CA ASN A 799 23.58 28.46 19.13
C ASN A 799 23.25 27.09 19.74
N GLY A 800 24.27 26.25 19.89
CA GLY A 800 24.12 24.93 20.52
C GLY A 800 23.40 24.98 21.88
N GLU A 801 23.59 26.05 22.66
CA GLU A 801 22.92 26.31 23.95
C GLU A 801 21.39 26.47 23.85
N GLU A 802 20.88 27.07 22.79
CA GLU A 802 19.42 27.23 22.60
C GLU A 802 18.76 25.92 22.20
N PHE A 803 19.41 25.10 21.36
CA PHE A 803 18.94 23.75 21.07
C PHE A 803 18.94 22.86 22.31
N ASP A 804 19.94 22.98 23.16
CA ASP A 804 20.01 22.23 24.40
C ASP A 804 18.89 22.66 25.37
N THR A 805 18.55 23.95 25.40
CA THR A 805 17.44 24.48 26.19
C THR A 805 16.09 23.88 25.76
N PHE A 806 15.75 23.90 24.44
CA PHE A 806 14.53 23.27 23.94
C PHE A 806 14.51 21.76 24.19
N SER A 807 15.64 21.08 24.02
CA SER A 807 15.78 19.64 24.28
C SER A 807 15.55 19.33 25.76
N GLN A 808 16.07 20.17 26.65
CA GLN A 808 15.91 20.00 28.09
C GLN A 808 14.45 20.23 28.51
N GLU A 809 13.81 21.30 28.05
CA GLU A 809 12.40 21.58 28.32
C GLU A 809 11.47 20.44 27.88
N MET A 810 11.73 19.84 26.70
CA MET A 810 10.96 18.67 26.24
C MET A 810 11.23 17.44 27.12
N THR A 811 12.46 17.23 27.51
CA THR A 811 12.86 16.12 28.40
C THR A 811 12.21 16.29 29.77
N ASP A 812 12.15 17.51 30.29
CA ASP A 812 11.52 17.82 31.59
C ASP A 812 10.01 17.48 31.56
N ILE A 813 9.28 17.77 30.46
CA ILE A 813 7.88 17.37 30.34
C ILE A 813 7.74 15.83 30.35
N ILE A 814 8.66 15.08 29.72
CA ILE A 814 8.64 13.62 29.76
C ILE A 814 8.83 13.12 31.21
N TYR A 815 9.76 13.70 31.95
CA TYR A 815 9.96 13.35 33.36
C TYR A 815 8.76 13.74 34.24
N ASP A 816 8.13 14.88 33.97
CA ASP A 816 6.90 15.30 34.67
C ASP A 816 5.76 14.31 34.41
N ILE A 817 5.56 13.87 33.16
CA ILE A 817 4.56 12.85 32.83
C ILE A 817 4.90 11.52 33.53
N LYS A 818 6.17 11.11 33.58
CA LYS A 818 6.62 9.91 34.29
C LYS A 818 6.34 10.03 35.79
N THR A 819 6.64 11.17 36.38
CA THR A 819 6.39 11.45 37.79
C THR A 819 4.90 11.43 38.13
N GLU A 820 4.08 12.09 37.32
CA GLU A 820 2.62 12.05 37.45
C GLU A 820 2.07 10.63 37.29
N MET A 821 2.64 9.80 36.42
CA MET A 821 2.28 8.37 36.30
C MET A 821 2.66 7.54 37.55
N GLY A 822 3.60 8.02 38.39
CA GLY A 822 4.04 7.35 39.62
C GLY A 822 3.35 7.84 40.89
N THR A 823 2.80 9.06 40.91
CA THR A 823 2.30 9.70 42.14
C THR A 823 1.04 9.03 42.76
N TRP A 824 0.30 8.26 42.02
CA TRP A 824 -0.87 7.53 42.54
C TRP A 824 -0.52 6.32 43.41
N ALA A 825 0.67 5.71 43.21
CA ALA A 825 1.11 4.61 44.06
C ALA A 825 1.32 5.06 45.51
N ASP A 826 1.80 6.26 45.73
CA ASP A 826 1.99 6.88 47.05
C ASP A 826 0.67 7.24 47.71
N LEU A 827 -0.37 7.52 46.92
CA LEU A 827 -1.73 7.84 47.43
C LEU A 827 -2.60 6.60 47.65
N GLY A 828 -2.10 5.40 47.32
CA GLY A 828 -2.84 4.14 47.46
C GLY A 828 -4.07 4.05 46.55
N ILE A 829 -4.02 4.68 45.37
CA ILE A 829 -5.06 4.71 44.35
C ILE A 829 -4.46 4.29 43.01
N ASP A 830 -5.30 3.78 42.08
CA ASP A 830 -4.86 3.46 40.73
C ASP A 830 -5.02 4.69 39.80
N ILE A 831 -4.62 4.47 38.55
CA ILE A 831 -4.54 5.50 37.53
C ILE A 831 -5.92 6.14 37.18
N GLU A 832 -7.01 5.34 37.19
CA GLU A 832 -8.38 5.82 36.93
C GLU A 832 -8.91 6.58 38.12
N GLU A 833 -8.69 6.08 39.33
CA GLU A 833 -9.05 6.77 40.58
C GLU A 833 -8.32 8.13 40.71
N LYS A 834 -7.05 8.20 40.25
CA LYS A 834 -6.30 9.48 40.19
C LYS A 834 -6.95 10.45 39.20
N ALA A 835 -7.41 10.00 38.04
CA ALA A 835 -8.09 10.86 37.08
C ALA A 835 -9.38 11.46 37.68
N PHE A 836 -10.19 10.67 38.39
CA PHE A 836 -11.37 11.16 39.10
C PHE A 836 -10.99 12.15 40.25
N PHE A 837 -9.91 11.85 40.98
CA PHE A 837 -9.41 12.75 42.00
C PHE A 837 -8.99 14.11 41.42
N ASP A 838 -8.28 14.14 40.31
CA ASP A 838 -7.85 15.39 39.65
C ASP A 838 -9.05 16.21 39.14
N ILE A 839 -10.10 15.55 38.64
CA ILE A 839 -11.36 16.23 38.30
C ILE A 839 -12.00 16.86 39.54
N LEU A 840 -12.08 16.12 40.64
CA LEU A 840 -12.65 16.63 41.89
C LEU A 840 -11.83 17.81 42.45
N ALA A 841 -10.50 17.72 42.42
CA ALA A 841 -9.61 18.79 42.81
C ALA A 841 -9.80 20.05 41.95
N HIS A 842 -9.87 19.89 40.64
CA HIS A 842 -10.17 21.00 39.74
C HIS A 842 -11.56 21.62 39.98
N MET A 843 -12.56 20.78 40.23
CA MET A 843 -13.90 21.27 40.61
C MET A 843 -13.89 21.99 41.95
N ARG A 844 -13.14 21.50 42.97
CA ARG A 844 -12.95 22.18 44.23
C ARG A 844 -12.42 23.60 44.05
N ASP A 845 -11.34 23.72 43.24
CA ASP A 845 -10.70 25.02 43.00
C ASP A 845 -11.60 25.96 42.19
N LYS A 846 -12.38 25.44 41.26
CA LYS A 846 -13.30 26.22 40.43
C LYS A 846 -14.55 26.68 41.18
N TYR A 847 -15.12 25.82 42.01
CA TYR A 847 -16.40 26.07 42.71
C TYR A 847 -16.23 26.33 44.19
N GLN A 848 -14.99 26.35 44.75
CA GLN A 848 -14.58 26.66 46.11
C GLN A 848 -15.37 25.88 47.19
N PHE A 849 -15.63 24.58 46.97
CA PHE A 849 -16.19 23.72 47.99
C PHE A 849 -15.12 23.19 48.96
N THR A 850 -15.49 22.85 50.19
CA THR A 850 -14.56 22.57 51.30
C THR A 850 -14.35 21.06 51.52
N TYR A 851 -14.10 20.26 50.47
CA TYR A 851 -13.70 18.87 50.67
C TYR A 851 -12.19 18.76 50.83
N ASP A 852 -11.75 18.02 51.88
CA ASP A 852 -10.35 17.66 52.06
C ASP A 852 -9.91 16.55 51.07
N ASP A 853 -8.61 16.33 51.00
CA ASP A 853 -8.06 15.37 50.06
C ASP A 853 -8.48 13.92 50.39
N GLU A 854 -8.67 13.57 51.70
CA GLU A 854 -9.12 12.24 52.09
C GLU A 854 -10.55 11.94 51.60
N LYS A 855 -11.42 12.93 51.67
CA LYS A 855 -12.78 12.81 51.17
C LYS A 855 -12.84 12.75 49.64
N MET A 856 -12.01 13.52 48.97
CA MET A 856 -11.90 13.46 47.50
C MET A 856 -11.33 12.12 47.02
N LEU A 857 -10.36 11.53 47.73
CA LEU A 857 -9.84 10.18 47.48
C LEU A 857 -10.92 9.11 47.65
N SER A 858 -11.74 9.23 48.71
CA SER A 858 -12.89 8.32 48.94
C SER A 858 -13.90 8.39 47.80
N LEU A 859 -14.26 9.62 47.40
CA LEU A 859 -15.17 9.85 46.28
C LEU A 859 -14.61 9.34 44.94
N ALA A 860 -13.32 9.54 44.66
CA ALA A 860 -12.67 9.04 43.47
C ALA A 860 -12.74 7.51 43.37
N LYS A 861 -12.55 6.78 44.47
CA LYS A 861 -12.71 5.34 44.57
C LYS A 861 -14.16 4.89 44.36
N GLU A 862 -15.12 5.62 44.94
CA GLU A 862 -16.54 5.35 44.73
C GLU A 862 -16.97 5.59 43.27
N MET A 863 -16.49 6.67 42.64
CA MET A 863 -16.80 7.01 41.27
C MET A 863 -16.30 5.95 40.28
N LYS A 864 -15.18 5.29 40.56
CA LYS A 864 -14.70 4.14 39.77
C LYS A 864 -15.56 2.90 39.95
N SER A 865 -16.15 2.70 41.10
CA SER A 865 -16.96 1.51 41.40
C SER A 865 -18.38 1.55 40.80
N VAL A 866 -18.81 2.68 40.28
CA VAL A 866 -20.09 2.91 39.59
C VAL A 866 -19.91 2.81 38.09
#